data_157d4535e7a27ae564f1847a66639c55
#
_entry.id   157d4535e7a27ae564f1847a66639c55
#
_cell.length_a   1.000
_cell.length_b   1.000
_cell.length_c   1.000
_cell.angle_alpha   90.00
_cell.angle_beta   90.00
_cell.angle_gamma   90.00
#
_symmetry.space_group_name_H-M   'P 1'
#
loop_
_entity.id
_entity.type
_entity.pdbx_description
1 polymer ?
#
loop_
_entity_poly.entity_id
_entity_poly.type
_entity_poly.pdbx_seq_one_letter_code
_entity_poly.pdbx_strand_id
1 'polypeptide(L)'
;MRKLNHSYYFTQRCAGGVVAFTIAHLLNCGVGLSQQALTSATITMSTGTESLAPAVTMPINTEGLSATTISLVTPPSVPAPGFGAPQWLVDAARADKFVEIPGKPLRASPLAEAQRTQSPLMSAPHAFQPTGSFSGKVVFAMAGHGWTYNDDKQIYYTQRALGHGIVEDFGNLDQMHIFAHLLWNSGATVVPLRPVDHQPNERILDNTSAQVKFYGEWQESSSKVYFGGKRDRVPYAFATAQRSETAVARYRPWIPESGDYPVYVWARDGEDRVSAQLYRIAHAGAVTEIHVNHRRVGKGWVWLGSFWFEKGDTGYVDVSNVVDDPYEDDGKHVVVADAVRFGNGVGDVPRPAGRSGFIREDEADCYWIERSLGPTADRRIYSSNVSDGNATIASPPRTAAYMNRETEGSFTDRVLVSFHSNAFRGQSRGCVALFNESPEQRPDYQELLARMIGTQVNQELIEDPPFSYPKWAARDRVTYNGITFGELRKDYIQNEMCATIVEVAFHDNAEDAMFLLDPRARMDMARATLRGVLNWFAALRAKNSALGVLPTAPENPVARSLPDGRIQVSWQPGHAGRIEGDPATDYRIYRSATGYSFDGGQSTQGELAAVLDPVTSSSPTYVRVTGLNAGGESWPSQVVSVLPALAGDGATTVPMRRALLIAGITNLDATSDESQVIDNPFGNPADHGQITWRVRPRTHLNAPRMQAAAEALTSCAVSFDSCNSRSVGEGQIRLNDYPLVIWSVGRQNPRNGILTTPTQALIADYLRQGGKLVLNGAHLAAAMDGASPQSVPSNEDRLFLRQLLGLAYRGMNVQSRVVSPVPGGVLQNVPEFTLTGNEQGLGDPLPSDVVGALGGSGEVLRYKVAGASAAAVAGGSTNRRTGNWMFLAFPFENAGDEITRAELMRSVLEYLR
;
A
#
# COMPACT_ATOMS: atom_id res chain seq x y z
N MET A 1 -33.30 -36.94 1.71
CA MET A 1 -33.17 -36.58 3.16
C MET A 1 -32.35 -37.66 3.83
N ARG A 2 -31.07 -37.48 3.96
CA ARG A 2 -30.22 -38.30 4.85
C ARG A 2 -29.61 -37.31 5.86
N LYS A 3 -29.99 -37.50 7.13
CA LYS A 3 -29.40 -36.79 8.26
C LYS A 3 -27.97 -37.29 8.47
N LEU A 4 -27.00 -36.41 8.40
CA LEU A 4 -25.66 -36.64 8.92
C LEU A 4 -25.59 -36.01 10.31
N ASN A 5 -25.57 -36.87 11.32
CA ASN A 5 -25.20 -36.45 12.68
C ASN A 5 -23.67 -36.44 12.76
N HIS A 6 -23.09 -35.27 12.85
CA HIS A 6 -21.70 -35.13 13.28
C HIS A 6 -21.69 -34.43 14.64
N SER A 7 -21.37 -35.20 15.66
CA SER A 7 -21.03 -34.67 16.99
C SER A 7 -19.52 -34.44 17.02
N TYR A 8 -19.09 -33.19 17.17
CA TYR A 8 -17.68 -32.87 17.39
C TYR A 8 -17.38 -32.79 18.89
N TYR A 9 -16.44 -33.62 19.35
CA TYR A 9 -15.89 -33.53 20.70
C TYR A 9 -14.55 -32.81 20.63
N PHE A 10 -14.43 -31.72 21.39
CA PHE A 10 -13.13 -31.11 21.67
C PHE A 10 -12.68 -31.51 23.05
N THR A 11 -11.56 -32.20 23.12
CA THR A 11 -10.87 -32.44 24.38
C THR A 11 -9.50 -31.77 24.36
N GLN A 12 -9.29 -30.80 25.25
CA GLN A 12 -7.97 -30.25 25.52
C GLN A 12 -7.58 -30.61 26.94
N ARG A 13 -6.44 -31.28 27.13
CA ARG A 13 -5.86 -31.52 28.44
C ARG A 13 -5.08 -30.28 28.87
N CYS A 14 -5.60 -29.59 29.87
CA CYS A 14 -4.80 -28.71 30.70
C CYS A 14 -4.43 -29.48 31.99
N ALA A 15 -3.27 -29.14 32.56
CA ALA A 15 -2.76 -29.80 33.75
C ALA A 15 -3.81 -29.73 34.90
N GLY A 16 -4.50 -30.82 35.15
CA GLY A 16 -5.40 -30.96 36.28
C GLY A 16 -6.87 -31.20 36.00
N GLY A 17 -7.37 -31.26 34.78
CA GLY A 17 -8.79 -31.52 34.52
C GLY A 17 -9.16 -31.79 33.06
N VAL A 18 -10.17 -32.63 32.85
CA VAL A 18 -10.79 -32.88 31.54
C VAL A 18 -12.05 -32.06 31.47
N VAL A 19 -12.15 -31.15 30.51
CA VAL A 19 -13.37 -30.40 30.24
C VAL A 19 -14.00 -30.94 28.95
N ALA A 20 -15.17 -31.57 29.07
CA ALA A 20 -15.95 -32.03 27.90
C ALA A 20 -17.14 -31.10 27.67
N PHE A 21 -17.29 -30.61 26.46
CA PHE A 21 -18.43 -29.78 26.03
C PHE A 21 -19.39 -30.61 25.18
N THR A 22 -20.68 -30.61 25.54
CA THR A 22 -21.73 -31.21 24.74
C THR A 22 -22.64 -30.09 24.21
N ILE A 23 -22.58 -29.78 22.93
CA ILE A 23 -23.44 -28.78 22.24
C ILE A 23 -24.72 -29.47 21.64
N ALA A 24 -25.17 -30.52 22.24
CA ALA A 24 -26.25 -31.35 21.67
C ALA A 24 -27.68 -31.02 22.15
N HIS A 25 -27.89 -30.09 23.08
CA HIS A 25 -29.19 -29.98 23.77
C HIS A 25 -30.06 -28.75 23.43
N LEU A 26 -29.59 -27.82 22.60
CA LEU A 26 -30.37 -26.62 22.30
C LEU A 26 -31.11 -26.64 20.94
N LEU A 27 -30.92 -27.68 20.14
CA LEU A 27 -31.57 -27.75 18.80
C LEU A 27 -32.83 -28.61 18.73
N ASN A 28 -33.29 -29.18 19.85
CA ASN A 28 -34.46 -30.09 19.86
C ASN A 28 -35.72 -29.55 20.56
N CYS A 29 -35.71 -28.33 21.07
CA CYS A 29 -36.96 -27.70 21.57
C CYS A 29 -37.46 -26.70 20.52
N GLY A 30 -38.48 -27.09 19.78
CA GLY A 30 -39.17 -26.31 18.75
C GLY A 30 -39.95 -25.12 19.33
N VAL A 31 -39.24 -24.14 19.86
CA VAL A 31 -39.77 -22.83 20.27
C VAL A 31 -39.11 -21.79 19.37
N GLY A 32 -39.93 -21.11 18.57
CA GLY A 32 -39.46 -20.06 17.66
C GLY A 32 -38.85 -18.89 18.43
N LEU A 33 -37.53 -18.87 18.47
CA LEU A 33 -36.76 -17.72 18.92
C LEU A 33 -36.38 -16.87 17.68
N SER A 34 -36.56 -15.57 17.82
CA SER A 34 -36.23 -14.59 16.78
C SER A 34 -34.73 -14.68 16.45
N GLN A 35 -34.35 -14.36 15.21
CA GLN A 35 -32.97 -14.39 14.71
C GLN A 35 -31.96 -13.63 15.60
N GLN A 36 -32.42 -12.68 16.42
CA GLN A 36 -31.57 -11.92 17.36
C GLN A 36 -31.12 -12.72 18.59
N ALA A 37 -31.79 -13.83 18.91
CA ALA A 37 -31.46 -14.65 20.10
C ALA A 37 -30.38 -15.71 19.85
N LEU A 38 -29.97 -15.93 18.60
CA LEU A 38 -28.98 -16.94 18.21
C LEU A 38 -27.55 -16.39 18.03
N THR A 39 -27.35 -15.09 18.28
CA THR A 39 -26.05 -14.42 18.00
C THR A 39 -25.08 -14.35 19.16
N SER A 40 -25.38 -14.93 20.32
CA SER A 40 -24.47 -14.93 21.46
C SER A 40 -24.46 -16.25 22.22
N ALA A 41 -23.41 -17.03 22.06
CA ALA A 41 -23.09 -18.14 22.97
C ALA A 41 -21.94 -17.71 23.89
N THR A 42 -22.17 -17.64 25.18
CA THR A 42 -21.15 -17.28 26.16
C THR A 42 -20.41 -18.53 26.60
N ILE A 43 -19.12 -18.61 26.36
CA ILE A 43 -18.25 -19.64 26.90
C ILE A 43 -17.59 -19.06 28.17
N THR A 44 -18.02 -19.53 29.35
CA THR A 44 -17.40 -19.15 30.62
C THR A 44 -16.38 -20.22 30.98
N MET A 45 -15.11 -19.86 30.98
CA MET A 45 -14.07 -20.73 31.55
C MET A 45 -13.90 -20.40 33.03
N SER A 46 -14.34 -21.30 33.89
CA SER A 46 -14.10 -21.21 35.33
C SER A 46 -12.87 -22.05 35.66
N THR A 47 -11.75 -21.39 35.96
CA THR A 47 -10.68 -22.03 36.71
C THR A 47 -11.03 -21.87 38.20
N GLY A 48 -11.41 -22.96 38.83
CA GLY A 48 -11.73 -22.93 40.27
C GLY A 48 -10.55 -22.40 41.08
N THR A 49 -10.71 -21.23 41.59
CA THR A 49 -10.39 -20.70 42.93
C THR A 49 -10.19 -19.17 42.83
N GLU A 50 -11.06 -18.51 43.55
CA GLU A 50 -11.03 -17.14 44.10
C GLU A 50 -11.21 -15.92 43.16
N SER A 51 -12.26 -15.19 43.52
CA SER A 51 -12.54 -13.78 43.23
C SER A 51 -12.64 -13.38 41.72
N LEU A 52 -13.86 -13.49 41.20
CA LEU A 52 -14.22 -13.06 39.87
C LEU A 52 -14.25 -11.55 39.72
N ALA A 53 -13.34 -11.00 38.95
CA ALA A 53 -13.51 -9.68 38.31
C ALA A 53 -14.57 -9.75 37.22
N PRO A 54 -15.27 -8.65 36.88
CA PRO A 54 -16.33 -8.67 35.86
C PRO A 54 -15.77 -9.08 34.50
N ALA A 55 -16.39 -10.08 33.90
CA ALA A 55 -16.02 -10.57 32.57
C ALA A 55 -16.40 -9.57 31.49
N VAL A 56 -15.46 -9.25 30.59
CA VAL A 56 -15.72 -8.48 29.36
C VAL A 56 -16.16 -9.45 28.28
N THR A 57 -17.36 -9.27 27.76
CA THR A 57 -17.93 -10.12 26.71
C THR A 57 -17.80 -9.41 25.37
N MET A 58 -17.17 -10.06 24.39
CA MET A 58 -17.03 -9.54 23.04
C MET A 58 -17.79 -10.38 22.01
N PRO A 59 -18.55 -9.77 21.10
CA PRO A 59 -19.04 -10.47 19.94
C PRO A 59 -17.92 -10.62 18.91
N ILE A 60 -17.60 -11.86 18.56
CA ILE A 60 -16.86 -12.15 17.34
C ILE A 60 -17.92 -12.17 16.22
N ASN A 61 -17.79 -11.26 15.27
CA ASN A 61 -18.74 -11.21 14.16
C ASN A 61 -18.49 -12.44 13.27
N THR A 62 -19.44 -13.33 13.23
CA THR A 62 -19.38 -14.61 12.51
C THR A 62 -20.67 -14.84 11.74
N GLU A 63 -20.99 -13.99 10.74
CA GLU A 63 -22.02 -14.36 9.79
C GLU A 63 -21.59 -15.65 9.07
N GLY A 64 -22.27 -16.74 9.36
CA GLY A 64 -21.99 -18.07 8.81
C GLY A 64 -21.34 -19.08 9.76
N LEU A 65 -20.76 -18.65 10.89
CA LEU A 65 -20.29 -19.51 11.97
C LEU A 65 -20.99 -19.11 13.27
N SER A 66 -21.28 -20.04 14.17
CA SER A 66 -21.90 -19.71 15.46
C SER A 66 -21.07 -18.68 16.20
N ALA A 67 -21.67 -17.53 16.53
CA ALA A 67 -20.99 -16.48 17.26
C ALA A 67 -20.44 -17.00 18.59
N THR A 68 -19.13 -16.96 18.74
CA THR A 68 -18.46 -17.34 19.98
C THR A 68 -18.04 -16.08 20.70
N THR A 69 -18.58 -15.87 21.90
CA THR A 69 -18.17 -14.74 22.74
C THR A 69 -17.05 -15.22 23.67
N ILE A 70 -15.90 -14.59 23.59
CA ILE A 70 -14.78 -14.85 24.52
C ILE A 70 -14.88 -13.85 25.66
N SER A 71 -15.09 -14.36 26.88
CA SER A 71 -15.03 -13.54 28.10
C SER A 71 -13.59 -13.42 28.57
N LEU A 72 -13.08 -12.21 28.61
CA LEU A 72 -11.73 -11.94 29.09
C LEU A 72 -11.78 -11.35 30.50
N VAL A 73 -10.86 -11.81 31.32
CA VAL A 73 -10.60 -11.20 32.64
C VAL A 73 -9.99 -9.84 32.42
N THR A 74 -10.26 -8.87 33.26
CA THR A 74 -9.67 -7.52 33.23
C THR A 74 -8.18 -7.60 32.94
N PRO A 75 -7.66 -6.81 31.97
CA PRO A 75 -6.23 -6.82 31.70
C PRO A 75 -5.46 -6.49 32.97
N PRO A 76 -4.36 -7.19 33.25
CA PRO A 76 -3.49 -6.85 34.39
C PRO A 76 -3.02 -5.42 34.24
N SER A 77 -2.74 -4.75 35.33
CA SER A 77 -1.98 -3.50 35.31
C SER A 77 -0.74 -3.67 34.47
N VAL A 78 -0.32 -2.61 33.77
CA VAL A 78 0.90 -2.63 32.93
C VAL A 78 1.98 -3.45 33.62
N PRO A 79 2.46 -4.54 32.99
CA PRO A 79 3.44 -5.40 33.66
C PRO A 79 4.68 -4.62 34.06
N ALA A 80 5.28 -5.00 35.17
CA ALA A 80 6.55 -4.41 35.56
C ALA A 80 7.56 -4.61 34.42
N PRO A 81 8.20 -3.55 33.95
CA PRO A 81 9.09 -3.59 32.82
C PRO A 81 10.32 -4.48 33.04
N GLY A 82 10.88 -4.99 31.94
CA GLY A 82 12.19 -5.65 31.93
C GLY A 82 12.26 -7.02 32.59
N PHE A 83 11.14 -7.70 32.80
CA PHE A 83 11.19 -9.06 33.36
C PHE A 83 11.96 -10.01 32.42
N GLY A 84 13.13 -10.47 32.90
CA GLY A 84 14.04 -11.32 32.14
C GLY A 84 14.88 -10.58 31.08
N ALA A 85 14.70 -9.28 30.89
CA ALA A 85 15.54 -8.48 29.99
C ALA A 85 16.92 -8.21 30.60
N PRO A 86 17.98 -8.15 29.78
CA PRO A 86 19.27 -7.68 30.23
C PRO A 86 19.18 -6.27 30.82
N GLN A 87 19.81 -5.99 31.95
CA GLN A 87 19.71 -4.70 32.64
C GLN A 87 20.07 -3.52 31.76
N TRP A 88 21.07 -3.66 30.87
CA TRP A 88 21.47 -2.59 29.95
C TRP A 88 20.34 -2.19 28.98
N LEU A 89 19.49 -3.14 28.58
CA LEU A 89 18.36 -2.87 27.67
C LEU A 89 17.23 -2.17 28.43
N VAL A 90 16.98 -2.60 29.68
CA VAL A 90 16.04 -1.92 30.59
C VAL A 90 16.50 -0.48 30.84
N ASP A 91 17.79 -0.27 31.13
CA ASP A 91 18.35 1.05 31.34
C ASP A 91 18.27 1.90 30.07
N ALA A 92 18.53 1.32 28.89
CA ALA A 92 18.46 2.03 27.63
C ALA A 92 17.02 2.46 27.27
N ALA A 93 16.01 1.66 27.63
CA ALA A 93 14.61 1.99 27.37
C ALA A 93 14.00 2.96 28.39
N ARG A 94 14.41 2.86 29.66
CA ARG A 94 13.76 3.51 30.81
C ARG A 94 14.50 4.64 31.46
N ALA A 95 15.81 4.72 31.26
CA ALA A 95 16.64 5.68 31.99
C ALA A 95 16.27 7.15 31.73
N ASP A 96 15.29 7.42 30.88
CA ASP A 96 15.07 8.74 30.36
C ASP A 96 13.67 9.30 30.59
N LYS A 97 13.37 9.63 31.86
CA LYS A 97 12.38 10.65 32.17
C LYS A 97 12.99 12.03 31.84
N PHE A 98 13.22 12.23 30.53
CA PHE A 98 13.86 13.46 30.10
C PHE A 98 12.84 14.60 30.02
N VAL A 99 13.22 15.72 30.57
CA VAL A 99 12.51 17.00 30.51
C VAL A 99 13.51 18.06 30.03
N GLU A 100 13.12 18.92 29.13
CA GLU A 100 13.97 20.04 28.70
C GLU A 100 14.16 21.02 29.84
N ILE A 101 15.39 21.47 29.97
CA ILE A 101 15.72 22.62 30.80
C ILE A 101 15.99 23.84 29.91
N PRO A 102 15.69 25.05 30.36
CA PRO A 102 15.98 26.26 29.60
C PRO A 102 17.41 26.23 29.04
N GLY A 103 17.50 26.24 27.72
CA GLY A 103 18.73 26.12 26.98
C GLY A 103 19.25 27.48 26.48
N LYS A 104 20.29 27.43 25.67
CA LYS A 104 20.77 28.61 24.97
C LYS A 104 19.82 28.98 23.83
N PRO A 105 19.38 30.24 23.70
CA PRO A 105 18.59 30.70 22.59
C PRO A 105 19.26 30.38 21.24
N LEU A 106 18.53 29.77 20.34
CA LEU A 106 18.96 29.48 18.98
C LEU A 106 18.81 30.75 18.12
N ARG A 107 19.78 31.02 17.26
CA ARG A 107 19.64 32.10 16.28
C ARG A 107 18.62 31.71 15.22
N ALA A 108 17.49 32.38 15.22
CA ALA A 108 16.37 32.14 14.28
C ALA A 108 16.02 33.42 13.54
N SER A 109 15.33 33.26 12.40
CA SER A 109 14.74 34.37 11.64
C SER A 109 13.41 34.80 12.25
N PRO A 110 12.92 36.02 11.92
CA PRO A 110 11.58 36.43 12.33
C PRO A 110 10.51 35.49 11.74
N LEU A 111 9.46 35.19 12.51
CA LEU A 111 8.34 34.31 12.06
C LEU A 111 7.68 34.81 10.77
N ALA A 112 7.55 36.13 10.58
CA ALA A 112 7.04 36.74 9.36
C ALA A 112 7.82 36.33 8.08
N GLU A 113 9.07 35.90 8.19
CA GLU A 113 9.82 35.33 7.05
C GLU A 113 9.37 33.93 6.70
N ALA A 114 8.99 33.09 7.67
CA ALA A 114 8.39 31.78 7.43
C ALA A 114 7.12 31.91 6.59
N GLN A 115 6.27 32.87 6.91
CA GLN A 115 5.03 33.15 6.18
C GLN A 115 5.30 33.59 4.73
N ARG A 116 6.34 34.43 4.50
CA ARG A 116 6.70 34.86 3.14
C ARG A 116 7.29 33.76 2.27
N THR A 117 7.88 32.75 2.87
CA THR A 117 8.57 31.64 2.17
C THR A 117 7.77 30.33 2.19
N GLN A 118 6.54 30.39 2.66
CA GLN A 118 5.65 29.21 2.68
C GLN A 118 5.16 28.85 1.28
N SER A 119 4.70 27.61 1.13
CA SER A 119 4.04 27.15 -0.09
C SER A 119 2.77 27.95 -0.34
N PRO A 120 2.45 28.31 -1.60
CA PRO A 120 1.13 28.87 -1.93
C PRO A 120 -0.04 28.00 -1.48
N LEU A 121 0.16 26.69 -1.35
CA LEU A 121 -0.84 25.72 -0.89
C LEU A 121 -1.18 25.86 0.60
N MET A 122 -0.42 26.61 1.39
CA MET A 122 -0.75 26.89 2.79
C MET A 122 -2.05 27.68 2.99
N SER A 123 -2.53 28.37 1.96
CA SER A 123 -3.83 29.07 1.98
C SER A 123 -5.00 28.18 1.49
N ALA A 124 -4.71 27.01 0.93
CA ALA A 124 -5.73 26.03 0.54
C ALA A 124 -6.14 25.17 1.75
N PRO A 125 -7.29 24.49 1.70
CA PRO A 125 -7.64 23.50 2.71
C PRO A 125 -6.56 22.45 2.85
N HIS A 126 -6.10 22.22 4.08
CA HIS A 126 -5.09 21.21 4.36
C HIS A 126 -5.68 19.80 4.27
N ALA A 127 -4.85 18.85 3.87
CA ALA A 127 -5.10 17.44 4.08
C ALA A 127 -4.68 17.05 5.51
N PHE A 128 -5.20 15.93 5.99
CA PHE A 128 -4.89 15.41 7.32
C PHE A 128 -4.68 13.90 7.24
N GLN A 129 -3.88 13.36 8.16
CA GLN A 129 -3.95 11.92 8.38
C GLN A 129 -5.37 11.54 8.78
N PRO A 130 -5.99 10.52 8.15
CA PRO A 130 -7.32 10.07 8.54
C PRO A 130 -7.39 9.68 10.01
N THR A 131 -8.50 9.94 10.64
CA THR A 131 -8.82 9.40 11.97
C THR A 131 -9.63 8.12 11.81
N GLY A 132 -9.40 7.14 12.70
CA GLY A 132 -10.10 5.86 12.62
C GLY A 132 -9.87 4.97 13.83
N SER A 133 -10.11 3.70 13.69
CA SER A 133 -10.08 2.73 14.79
C SER A 133 -8.69 2.52 15.41
N PHE A 134 -7.62 2.90 14.73
CA PHE A 134 -6.26 2.87 15.24
C PHE A 134 -5.77 4.23 15.74
N SER A 135 -6.61 5.27 15.78
CA SER A 135 -6.23 6.57 16.35
C SER A 135 -5.74 6.41 17.80
N GLY A 136 -4.58 6.99 18.09
CA GLY A 136 -3.91 6.86 19.37
C GLY A 136 -3.22 5.51 19.62
N LYS A 137 -3.11 4.63 18.62
CA LYS A 137 -2.33 3.40 18.66
C LYS A 137 -0.96 3.60 18.02
N VAL A 138 0.07 2.94 18.57
CA VAL A 138 1.41 2.87 17.99
C VAL A 138 1.62 1.45 17.47
N VAL A 139 1.89 1.30 16.17
CA VAL A 139 2.11 0.00 15.56
C VAL A 139 3.51 -0.06 14.97
N PHE A 140 4.31 -0.98 15.47
CA PHE A 140 5.61 -1.33 14.91
C PHE A 140 5.38 -2.38 13.83
N ALA A 141 5.70 -2.04 12.57
CA ALA A 141 5.55 -2.91 11.42
C ALA A 141 6.93 -3.42 10.96
N MET A 142 7.04 -4.71 10.77
CA MET A 142 8.28 -5.36 10.39
C MET A 142 8.04 -6.31 9.21
N ALA A 143 9.03 -6.46 8.35
CA ALA A 143 9.14 -7.51 7.36
C ALA A 143 10.43 -8.29 7.64
N GLY A 144 10.34 -9.59 7.85
CA GLY A 144 11.49 -10.43 8.17
C GLY A 144 12.46 -10.53 7.00
N HIS A 145 13.73 -10.81 7.31
CA HIS A 145 14.82 -11.04 6.35
C HIS A 145 15.26 -9.81 5.55
N GLY A 146 15.78 -9.99 4.36
CA GLY A 146 16.37 -8.97 3.48
C GLY A 146 17.84 -9.26 3.18
N TRP A 147 18.44 -8.48 2.28
CA TRP A 147 19.87 -8.57 2.02
C TRP A 147 20.67 -8.40 3.30
N THR A 148 21.48 -9.42 3.63
CA THR A 148 22.22 -9.51 4.89
C THR A 148 23.68 -9.84 4.62
N TYR A 149 24.59 -9.26 5.38
CA TYR A 149 26.01 -9.56 5.29
C TYR A 149 26.34 -10.87 6.01
N ASN A 150 27.12 -11.73 5.36
CA ASN A 150 27.69 -12.91 5.96
C ASN A 150 29.17 -12.69 6.29
N ASP A 151 29.49 -12.71 7.57
CA ASP A 151 30.85 -12.45 8.07
C ASP A 151 31.86 -13.51 7.63
N ASP A 152 31.46 -14.77 7.55
CA ASP A 152 32.36 -15.89 7.19
C ASP A 152 32.75 -15.83 5.72
N LYS A 153 31.84 -15.46 4.84
CA LYS A 153 32.05 -15.42 3.39
C LYS A 153 32.31 -14.02 2.87
N GLN A 154 32.14 -12.99 3.70
CA GLN A 154 32.32 -11.57 3.37
C GLN A 154 31.54 -11.12 2.12
N ILE A 155 30.27 -11.54 2.04
CA ILE A 155 29.33 -11.14 0.96
C ILE A 155 27.95 -10.83 1.52
N TYR A 156 27.17 -10.07 0.75
CA TYR A 156 25.73 -9.92 0.98
C TYR A 156 24.96 -11.04 0.29
N TYR A 157 23.90 -11.52 0.92
CA TYR A 157 23.05 -12.59 0.40
C TYR A 157 21.61 -12.39 0.87
N THR A 158 20.63 -12.96 0.16
CA THR A 158 19.27 -13.11 0.68
C THR A 158 19.25 -14.26 1.68
N GLN A 159 18.57 -14.07 2.80
CA GLN A 159 18.53 -15.09 3.87
C GLN A 159 17.74 -16.34 3.47
N ARG A 160 16.89 -16.22 2.47
CA ARG A 160 16.05 -17.29 1.96
C ARG A 160 16.31 -17.57 0.49
N ALA A 161 16.12 -18.84 0.12
CA ALA A 161 16.23 -19.28 -1.26
C ALA A 161 14.97 -18.92 -2.07
N LEU A 162 15.09 -18.91 -3.39
CA LEU A 162 13.95 -18.80 -4.28
C LEU A 162 13.10 -20.07 -4.26
N GLY A 163 11.80 -19.91 -4.04
CA GLY A 163 10.79 -20.95 -4.22
C GLY A 163 9.64 -20.43 -5.09
N HIS A 164 9.31 -21.12 -6.17
CA HIS A 164 8.17 -20.78 -7.04
C HIS A 164 8.09 -19.32 -7.51
N GLY A 165 9.25 -18.68 -7.76
CA GLY A 165 9.34 -17.27 -8.18
C GLY A 165 9.32 -16.27 -7.03
N ILE A 166 9.35 -16.72 -5.79
CA ILE A 166 9.30 -15.90 -4.57
C ILE A 166 10.61 -16.05 -3.81
N VAL A 167 11.14 -14.93 -3.34
CA VAL A 167 12.11 -14.87 -2.25
C VAL A 167 11.39 -14.26 -1.06
N GLU A 168 11.32 -14.98 0.06
CA GLU A 168 10.60 -14.54 1.26
C GLU A 168 11.00 -13.13 1.70
N ASP A 169 12.29 -12.82 1.67
CA ASP A 169 12.90 -11.53 2.02
C ASP A 169 12.21 -10.30 1.42
N PHE A 170 11.60 -10.45 0.24
CA PHE A 170 10.92 -9.37 -0.48
C PHE A 170 9.39 -9.47 -0.45
N GLY A 171 8.85 -10.69 -0.44
CA GLY A 171 7.41 -10.92 -0.28
C GLY A 171 6.87 -10.39 1.06
N ASN A 172 7.66 -10.53 2.12
CA ASN A 172 7.36 -9.99 3.44
C ASN A 172 7.26 -8.46 3.43
N LEU A 173 8.13 -7.81 2.67
CA LEU A 173 8.16 -6.36 2.54
C LEU A 173 6.88 -5.81 1.91
N ASP A 174 6.39 -6.45 0.84
CA ASP A 174 5.12 -6.06 0.20
C ASP A 174 3.93 -6.16 1.16
N GLN A 175 3.88 -7.20 1.99
CA GLN A 175 2.86 -7.34 3.03
C GLN A 175 2.92 -6.22 4.06
N MET A 176 4.13 -5.89 4.52
CA MET A 176 4.36 -4.80 5.49
C MET A 176 3.94 -3.44 4.91
N HIS A 177 4.28 -3.16 3.63
CA HIS A 177 3.92 -1.89 3.00
C HIS A 177 2.39 -1.70 2.94
N ILE A 178 1.66 -2.71 2.47
CA ILE A 178 0.20 -2.66 2.41
C ILE A 178 -0.38 -2.45 3.80
N PHE A 179 0.08 -3.21 4.78
CA PHE A 179 -0.36 -3.11 6.17
C PHE A 179 -0.08 -1.73 6.77
N ALA A 180 1.11 -1.15 6.54
CA ALA A 180 1.48 0.18 7.01
C ALA A 180 0.54 1.28 6.46
N HIS A 181 0.19 1.21 5.16
CA HIS A 181 -0.75 2.15 4.56
C HIS A 181 -2.17 2.00 5.13
N LEU A 182 -2.65 0.77 5.33
CA LEU A 182 -3.95 0.53 5.94
C LEU A 182 -4.00 1.04 7.39
N LEU A 183 -2.93 0.87 8.15
CA LEU A 183 -2.79 1.42 9.51
C LEU A 183 -2.83 2.94 9.51
N TRP A 184 -2.07 3.57 8.60
CA TRP A 184 -2.04 5.04 8.47
C TRP A 184 -3.42 5.60 8.13
N ASN A 185 -4.13 4.94 7.21
CA ASN A 185 -5.50 5.27 6.82
C ASN A 185 -6.51 5.08 7.96
N SER A 186 -6.17 4.24 8.96
CA SER A 186 -6.98 4.04 10.18
C SER A 186 -6.55 4.94 11.36
N GLY A 187 -5.60 5.86 11.15
CA GLY A 187 -5.15 6.82 12.15
C GLY A 187 -4.04 6.37 13.09
N ALA A 188 -3.36 5.26 12.78
CA ALA A 188 -2.24 4.78 13.59
C ALA A 188 -1.00 5.65 13.47
N THR A 189 -0.22 5.75 14.54
CA THR A 189 1.19 6.12 14.46
C THR A 189 1.99 4.88 14.06
N VAL A 190 2.59 4.89 12.87
CA VAL A 190 3.30 3.74 12.31
C VAL A 190 4.80 3.92 12.47
N VAL A 191 5.46 2.92 13.07
CA VAL A 191 6.91 2.85 13.22
C VAL A 191 7.42 1.66 12.41
N PRO A 192 7.92 1.89 11.20
CA PRO A 192 8.42 0.80 10.37
C PRO A 192 9.85 0.41 10.78
N LEU A 193 10.07 -0.88 10.96
CA LEU A 193 11.38 -1.45 11.29
C LEU A 193 12.16 -1.90 10.03
N ARG A 194 11.55 -1.75 8.87
CA ARG A 194 12.14 -1.65 7.53
C ARG A 194 11.45 -0.49 6.81
N PRO A 195 12.09 0.19 5.83
CA PRO A 195 11.48 1.35 5.17
C PRO A 195 10.16 1.01 4.48
N VAL A 196 9.22 1.95 4.47
CA VAL A 196 7.95 1.85 3.73
C VAL A 196 8.15 2.37 2.31
N ASP A 197 7.46 1.77 1.34
CA ASP A 197 7.48 2.11 -0.08
C ASP A 197 8.87 2.01 -0.73
N HIS A 198 8.90 2.33 -2.03
CA HIS A 198 10.13 2.29 -2.83
C HIS A 198 10.57 3.70 -3.17
N GLN A 199 11.76 4.10 -2.70
CA GLN A 199 12.40 5.35 -3.08
C GLN A 199 13.92 5.25 -2.91
N PRO A 200 14.67 5.04 -4.00
CA PRO A 200 16.14 4.93 -3.93
C PRO A 200 16.83 6.26 -3.64
N ASN A 201 16.14 7.38 -3.86
CA ASN A 201 16.65 8.68 -3.45
C ASN A 201 16.41 8.93 -1.96
N GLU A 202 17.33 9.65 -1.34
CA GLU A 202 17.30 10.00 0.08
C GLU A 202 17.74 11.42 0.32
N ARG A 203 17.05 12.13 1.21
CA ARG A 203 17.49 13.39 1.81
C ARG A 203 17.18 13.34 3.29
N ILE A 204 18.22 13.34 4.11
CA ILE A 204 18.12 13.48 5.57
C ILE A 204 18.59 14.88 5.92
N LEU A 205 17.71 15.62 6.56
CA LEU A 205 17.99 16.96 7.08
C LEU A 205 17.98 16.89 8.60
N ASP A 206 19.14 17.06 9.18
CA ASP A 206 19.37 17.26 10.61
C ASP A 206 19.11 18.73 10.95
N ASN A 207 18.76 19.06 12.20
CA ASN A 207 18.54 20.44 12.66
C ASN A 207 19.73 21.37 12.37
N THR A 208 20.93 20.84 12.18
CA THR A 208 22.15 21.57 11.82
C THR A 208 22.38 21.74 10.32
N SER A 209 21.55 21.13 9.47
CA SER A 209 21.69 21.20 8.02
C SER A 209 21.40 22.60 7.49
N ALA A 210 22.15 23.04 6.47
CA ALA A 210 21.97 24.37 5.86
C ALA A 210 20.58 24.59 5.26
N GLN A 211 19.86 23.48 4.95
CA GLN A 211 18.50 23.47 4.41
C GLN A 211 17.42 23.53 5.52
N VAL A 212 17.82 23.58 6.77
CA VAL A 212 16.90 23.75 7.91
C VAL A 212 16.94 25.18 8.38
N LYS A 213 15.77 25.81 8.50
CA LYS A 213 15.64 27.18 9.00
C LYS A 213 14.69 27.22 10.17
N PHE A 214 15.13 27.89 11.21
CA PHE A 214 14.34 28.18 12.39
C PHE A 214 13.77 29.60 12.34
N TYR A 215 12.49 29.70 12.70
CA TYR A 215 11.77 30.97 12.76
C TYR A 215 11.08 31.12 14.13
N GLY A 216 11.12 32.31 14.72
CA GLY A 216 10.58 32.56 16.05
C GLY A 216 11.52 32.14 17.17
N GLU A 217 10.99 31.67 18.28
CA GLU A 217 11.79 31.41 19.50
C GLU A 217 12.09 29.93 19.68
N TRP A 218 13.35 29.56 19.52
CA TRP A 218 13.90 28.22 19.71
C TRP A 218 15.07 28.21 20.69
N GLN A 219 15.27 27.08 21.33
CA GLN A 219 16.36 26.83 22.26
C GLN A 219 17.13 25.57 21.85
N GLU A 220 18.45 25.56 22.11
CA GLU A 220 19.29 24.37 21.97
C GLU A 220 19.02 23.42 23.13
N SER A 221 18.79 22.16 22.89
CA SER A 221 18.62 21.14 23.92
C SER A 221 19.96 20.78 24.57
N SER A 222 19.93 20.35 25.81
CA SER A 222 21.08 19.78 26.52
C SER A 222 21.11 18.24 26.43
N SER A 223 20.21 17.61 25.68
CA SER A 223 20.08 16.16 25.55
C SER A 223 21.38 15.50 25.06
N LYS A 224 21.62 14.29 25.53
CA LYS A 224 22.69 13.42 25.01
C LYS A 224 22.19 12.44 23.96
N VAL A 225 20.88 12.36 23.75
CA VAL A 225 20.20 11.48 22.79
C VAL A 225 19.57 12.36 21.71
N TYR A 226 20.06 12.28 20.50
CA TYR A 226 19.64 13.05 19.34
C TYR A 226 20.06 12.34 18.05
N PHE A 227 19.48 12.71 16.93
CA PHE A 227 19.90 12.22 15.62
C PHE A 227 21.26 12.85 15.23
N GLY A 228 21.99 12.17 14.32
CA GLY A 228 23.26 12.66 13.80
C GLY A 228 24.48 12.18 14.57
N GLY A 229 25.61 12.61 14.14
CA GLY A 229 26.89 12.05 14.58
C GLY A 229 27.61 12.87 15.66
N LYS A 230 28.59 12.23 16.28
CA LYS A 230 29.56 12.88 17.23
C LYS A 230 30.29 14.09 16.64
N ARG A 231 30.18 14.33 15.31
CA ARG A 231 30.90 15.42 14.65
C ARG A 231 30.32 16.79 14.97
N ASP A 232 28.99 16.89 15.06
CA ASP A 232 28.34 18.19 15.13
C ASP A 232 28.06 18.65 16.56
N ARG A 233 28.05 17.75 17.53
CA ARG A 233 27.89 18.01 18.99
C ARG A 233 26.76 18.97 19.37
N VAL A 234 25.80 19.16 18.44
CA VAL A 234 24.66 20.05 18.65
C VAL A 234 23.44 19.13 18.78
N PRO A 235 22.84 19.07 19.95
CA PRO A 235 21.56 18.40 20.12
C PRO A 235 20.49 19.11 19.30
N TYR A 236 19.31 18.53 19.26
CA TYR A 236 18.15 19.12 18.60
C TYR A 236 17.73 20.46 19.20
N ALA A 237 16.87 21.18 18.50
CA ALA A 237 16.19 22.37 18.98
C ALA A 237 14.82 22.05 19.58
N PHE A 238 14.36 22.87 20.52
CA PHE A 238 12.99 22.79 21.06
C PHE A 238 12.39 24.20 21.19
N ALA A 239 11.05 24.26 21.13
CA ALA A 239 10.28 25.48 21.35
C ALA A 239 9.15 25.21 22.32
N THR A 240 8.82 26.19 23.16
CA THR A 240 7.68 26.13 24.09
C THR A 240 6.38 26.07 23.27
N ALA A 241 5.50 25.16 23.63
CA ALA A 241 4.18 25.02 23.02
C ALA A 241 3.29 26.24 23.30
N GLN A 242 2.50 26.65 22.32
CA GLN A 242 1.58 27.79 22.44
C GLN A 242 0.32 27.59 21.61
N ARG A 243 -0.79 28.18 22.02
CA ARG A 243 -2.06 28.18 21.29
C ARG A 243 -1.98 28.94 19.95
N SER A 244 -1.04 29.86 19.81
CA SER A 244 -0.77 30.57 18.57
C SER A 244 0.63 30.20 18.07
N GLU A 245 0.80 30.01 16.76
CA GLU A 245 2.10 29.70 16.19
C GLU A 245 3.07 30.86 16.39
N THR A 246 4.14 30.60 17.14
CA THR A 246 5.19 31.57 17.44
C THR A 246 6.58 31.05 17.05
N ALA A 247 6.68 29.75 16.74
CA ALA A 247 7.92 29.13 16.32
C ALA A 247 7.67 28.04 15.27
N VAL A 248 8.49 28.05 14.21
CA VAL A 248 8.47 27.06 13.13
C VAL A 248 9.88 26.63 12.78
N ALA A 249 10.13 25.33 12.67
CA ALA A 249 11.35 24.78 12.08
C ALA A 249 11.02 24.17 10.71
N ARG A 250 11.60 24.73 9.63
CA ARG A 250 11.34 24.31 8.25
C ARG A 250 12.50 23.52 7.69
N TYR A 251 12.21 22.27 7.29
CA TYR A 251 13.11 21.33 6.66
C TYR A 251 12.80 21.28 5.16
N ARG A 252 13.65 21.92 4.33
CA ARG A 252 13.43 22.07 2.89
C ARG A 252 14.50 21.31 2.09
N PRO A 253 14.21 20.06 1.66
CA PRO A 253 15.16 19.26 0.88
C PRO A 253 15.33 19.81 -0.53
N TRP A 254 16.44 19.44 -1.17
CA TRP A 254 16.52 19.42 -2.62
C TRP A 254 16.15 18.02 -3.13
N ILE A 255 15.01 17.89 -3.75
CA ILE A 255 14.51 16.64 -4.33
C ILE A 255 15.18 16.42 -5.69
N PRO A 256 15.92 15.31 -5.90
CA PRO A 256 16.66 15.07 -7.14
C PRO A 256 15.79 14.72 -8.33
N GLU A 257 14.67 14.03 -8.09
CA GLU A 257 13.73 13.56 -9.09
C GLU A 257 12.31 13.63 -8.54
N SER A 258 11.34 14.02 -9.38
CA SER A 258 9.93 14.00 -8.98
C SER A 258 9.48 12.57 -8.69
N GLY A 259 8.72 12.36 -7.63
CA GLY A 259 8.24 11.04 -7.25
C GLY A 259 7.59 10.98 -5.87
N ASP A 260 7.12 9.79 -5.51
CA ASP A 260 6.63 9.51 -4.17
C ASP A 260 7.81 9.30 -3.21
N TYR A 261 7.82 10.10 -2.14
CA TYR A 261 8.81 10.02 -1.07
C TYR A 261 8.12 9.69 0.25
N PRO A 262 8.45 8.56 0.87
CA PRO A 262 8.10 8.36 2.28
C PRO A 262 8.83 9.38 3.14
N VAL A 263 8.10 10.00 4.05
CA VAL A 263 8.59 11.03 4.97
C VAL A 263 8.61 10.48 6.38
N TYR A 264 9.74 10.65 7.04
CA TYR A 264 9.93 10.23 8.43
C TYR A 264 10.45 11.37 9.28
N VAL A 265 10.08 11.34 10.56
CA VAL A 265 10.65 12.26 11.56
C VAL A 265 11.37 11.49 12.64
N TRP A 266 12.42 12.08 13.11
CA TRP A 266 13.13 11.66 14.30
C TRP A 266 13.00 12.76 15.36
N ALA A 267 12.48 12.40 16.51
CA ALA A 267 12.36 13.30 17.65
C ALA A 267 12.71 12.55 18.92
N ARG A 268 13.39 13.22 19.84
CA ARG A 268 13.56 12.68 21.16
C ARG A 268 12.24 12.69 21.92
N ASP A 269 11.87 11.55 22.47
CA ASP A 269 10.75 11.45 23.41
C ASP A 269 11.07 12.17 24.74
N GLY A 270 10.03 12.51 25.48
CA GLY A 270 10.16 13.20 26.77
C GLY A 270 8.81 13.36 27.47
N GLU A 271 8.84 13.55 28.80
CA GLU A 271 7.61 13.74 29.58
C GLU A 271 6.93 15.11 29.32
N ASP A 272 7.71 16.09 28.94
CA ASP A 272 7.29 17.46 28.64
C ASP A 272 6.88 17.69 27.18
N ARG A 273 6.85 16.64 26.35
CA ARG A 273 6.40 16.78 24.95
C ARG A 273 4.90 17.06 24.90
N VAL A 274 4.49 17.75 23.84
CA VAL A 274 3.05 17.88 23.56
C VAL A 274 2.47 16.54 23.14
N SER A 275 1.21 16.30 23.42
CA SER A 275 0.49 15.05 23.08
C SER A 275 0.23 14.89 21.59
N ALA A 276 0.33 15.99 20.82
CA ALA A 276 0.03 16.04 19.41
C ALA A 276 0.95 17.03 18.68
N GLN A 277 2.27 16.71 18.59
CA GLN A 277 3.21 17.57 17.88
C GLN A 277 2.86 17.64 16.40
N LEU A 278 2.65 18.86 15.90
CA LEU A 278 2.20 19.14 14.54
C LEU A 278 3.37 19.14 13.55
N TYR A 279 3.21 18.35 12.49
CA TYR A 279 4.05 18.34 11.30
C TYR A 279 3.20 18.73 10.09
N ARG A 280 3.62 19.75 9.32
CA ARG A 280 3.01 20.15 8.06
C ARG A 280 3.91 19.77 6.90
N ILE A 281 3.45 18.86 6.08
CA ILE A 281 4.16 18.40 4.90
C ILE A 281 3.63 19.16 3.69
N ALA A 282 4.38 20.12 3.18
CA ALA A 282 4.07 20.80 1.93
C ALA A 282 4.65 19.99 0.76
N HIS A 283 3.79 19.33 0.02
CA HIS A 283 4.10 18.51 -1.15
C HIS A 283 3.48 19.11 -2.43
N ALA A 284 3.55 18.45 -3.57
CA ALA A 284 3.16 19.05 -4.85
C ALA A 284 1.66 19.38 -4.96
N GLY A 285 0.76 18.68 -4.27
CA GLY A 285 -0.70 18.85 -4.41
C GLY A 285 -1.38 19.54 -3.23
N ALA A 286 -0.80 19.48 -2.04
CA ALA A 286 -1.41 19.98 -0.81
C ALA A 286 -0.39 20.23 0.29
N VAL A 287 -0.88 20.73 1.41
CA VAL A 287 -0.23 20.64 2.72
C VAL A 287 -0.98 19.59 3.53
N THR A 288 -0.26 18.58 4.02
CA THR A 288 -0.84 17.54 4.89
C THR A 288 -0.36 17.73 6.32
N GLU A 289 -1.30 17.80 7.25
CA GLU A 289 -1.03 17.94 8.68
C GLU A 289 -1.08 16.57 9.37
N ILE A 290 -0.05 16.27 10.16
CA ILE A 290 0.08 15.02 10.90
C ILE A 290 0.51 15.33 12.32
N HIS A 291 -0.08 14.63 13.27
CA HIS A 291 0.22 14.78 14.68
C HIS A 291 0.89 13.53 15.23
N VAL A 292 1.97 13.70 15.95
CA VAL A 292 2.69 12.60 16.62
C VAL A 292 2.82 12.89 18.12
N ASN A 293 2.50 11.88 18.94
CA ASN A 293 2.69 11.96 20.39
C ASN A 293 4.10 11.46 20.78
N HIS A 294 5.04 12.40 20.95
CA HIS A 294 6.40 12.08 21.34
C HIS A 294 6.59 11.82 22.85
N ARG A 295 5.51 11.81 23.64
CA ARG A 295 5.53 11.23 25.00
C ARG A 295 5.47 9.69 24.95
N ARG A 296 5.02 9.13 23.82
CA ARG A 296 4.77 7.69 23.64
C ARG A 296 5.76 7.00 22.71
N VAL A 297 6.34 7.72 21.78
CA VAL A 297 7.27 7.18 20.77
C VAL A 297 8.30 8.22 20.34
N GLY A 298 9.54 7.79 20.20
CA GLY A 298 10.65 8.65 19.74
C GLY A 298 11.97 7.88 19.69
N LYS A 299 13.06 8.56 19.51
CA LYS A 299 14.42 8.00 19.41
C LYS A 299 14.66 7.06 18.20
N GLY A 300 13.86 7.22 17.16
CA GLY A 300 13.91 6.46 15.90
C GLY A 300 12.97 7.07 14.89
N TRP A 301 12.95 6.55 13.67
CA TRP A 301 12.11 7.06 12.59
C TRP A 301 10.64 6.70 12.80
N VAL A 302 9.79 7.71 12.88
CA VAL A 302 8.33 7.59 12.82
C VAL A 302 7.89 8.00 11.41
N TRP A 303 7.13 7.15 10.73
CA TRP A 303 6.65 7.42 9.39
C TRP A 303 5.43 8.34 9.41
N LEU A 304 5.51 9.44 8.65
CA LEU A 304 4.41 10.42 8.52
C LEU A 304 3.50 10.14 7.31
N GLY A 305 3.91 9.27 6.41
CA GLY A 305 3.21 9.01 5.16
C GLY A 305 4.15 9.12 3.96
N SER A 306 3.60 8.88 2.76
CA SER A 306 4.34 9.04 1.51
C SER A 306 3.62 10.05 0.62
N PHE A 307 4.38 10.98 0.06
CA PHE A 307 3.86 12.14 -0.64
C PHE A 307 4.63 12.37 -1.94
N TRP A 308 3.95 12.87 -2.95
CA TRP A 308 4.59 13.25 -4.20
C TRP A 308 5.30 14.60 -4.06
N PHE A 309 6.59 14.60 -4.30
CA PHE A 309 7.40 15.82 -4.37
C PHE A 309 7.88 16.05 -5.80
N GLU A 310 7.87 17.32 -6.23
CA GLU A 310 8.51 17.72 -7.47
C GLU A 310 10.02 17.87 -7.29
N LYS A 311 10.76 17.63 -8.35
CA LYS A 311 12.19 17.92 -8.43
C LYS A 311 12.48 19.37 -8.07
N GLY A 312 13.46 19.59 -7.18
CA GLY A 312 13.82 20.92 -6.72
C GLY A 312 13.59 21.10 -5.22
N ASP A 313 13.29 22.30 -4.79
CA ASP A 313 13.16 22.68 -3.37
C ASP A 313 11.82 23.33 -3.01
N THR A 314 10.77 23.01 -3.78
CA THR A 314 9.43 23.55 -3.51
C THR A 314 8.74 22.91 -2.31
N GLY A 315 9.02 21.62 -2.06
CA GLY A 315 8.45 20.87 -0.94
C GLY A 315 9.26 21.04 0.36
N TYR A 316 8.59 20.88 1.51
CA TYR A 316 9.23 20.96 2.83
C TYR A 316 8.37 20.33 3.92
N VAL A 317 8.96 20.14 5.11
CA VAL A 317 8.25 19.80 6.35
C VAL A 317 8.46 20.93 7.36
N ASP A 318 7.37 21.45 7.93
CA ASP A 318 7.38 22.36 9.06
C ASP A 318 7.07 21.61 10.35
N VAL A 319 7.88 21.86 11.38
CA VAL A 319 7.57 21.54 12.77
C VAL A 319 7.07 22.82 13.42
N SER A 320 5.82 22.80 13.90
CA SER A 320 5.16 23.96 14.50
C SER A 320 4.99 23.78 16.00
N ASN A 321 5.12 24.88 16.74
CA ASN A 321 4.87 24.88 18.18
C ASN A 321 3.42 25.13 18.58
N VAL A 322 2.52 25.21 17.59
CA VAL A 322 1.07 25.39 17.88
C VAL A 322 0.48 24.12 18.47
N VAL A 323 -0.37 24.27 19.47
CA VAL A 323 -1.12 23.18 20.11
C VAL A 323 -2.60 23.52 20.23
N ASP A 324 -3.44 22.50 20.12
CA ASP A 324 -4.89 22.65 20.31
C ASP A 324 -5.31 22.51 21.79
N ASP A 325 -4.58 21.72 22.56
CA ASP A 325 -4.87 21.51 23.98
C ASP A 325 -4.44 22.74 24.80
N PRO A 326 -5.39 23.47 25.43
CA PRO A 326 -5.06 24.63 26.25
C PRO A 326 -4.24 24.28 27.50
N TYR A 327 -4.24 23.05 27.95
CA TYR A 327 -3.42 22.61 29.09
C TYR A 327 -1.95 22.41 28.73
N GLU A 328 -1.62 22.39 27.45
CA GLU A 328 -0.24 22.30 26.96
C GLU A 328 0.38 23.67 26.64
N ASP A 329 -0.41 24.77 26.67
CA ASP A 329 0.08 26.17 26.63
C ASP A 329 0.37 26.64 28.05
N ASP A 330 1.27 25.98 28.76
CA ASP A 330 1.58 26.18 30.18
C ASP A 330 3.00 26.69 30.45
N GLY A 331 3.76 26.94 29.39
CA GLY A 331 5.16 27.33 29.44
C GLY A 331 6.13 26.20 29.80
N LYS A 332 5.65 24.96 29.92
CA LYS A 332 6.47 23.77 30.24
C LYS A 332 6.46 22.72 29.11
N HIS A 333 5.33 22.57 28.43
CA HIS A 333 5.29 21.65 27.30
C HIS A 333 6.05 22.21 26.10
N VAL A 334 6.72 21.32 25.37
CA VAL A 334 7.59 21.69 24.25
C VAL A 334 7.36 20.82 23.03
N VAL A 335 7.69 21.38 21.87
CA VAL A 335 7.86 20.67 20.60
C VAL A 335 9.35 20.54 20.28
N VAL A 336 9.72 19.48 19.59
CA VAL A 336 11.11 19.11 19.29
C VAL A 336 11.34 19.11 17.79
N ALA A 337 12.45 19.70 17.35
CA ALA A 337 12.92 19.71 15.97
C ALA A 337 14.34 19.14 15.89
N ASP A 338 14.46 17.87 15.44
CA ASP A 338 15.72 17.16 15.30
C ASP A 338 16.00 16.85 13.83
N ALA A 339 15.47 15.73 13.31
CA ALA A 339 15.72 15.36 11.92
C ALA A 339 14.44 14.96 11.16
N VAL A 340 14.48 15.25 9.85
CA VAL A 340 13.44 14.83 8.89
C VAL A 340 14.11 14.11 7.73
N ARG A 341 13.52 12.98 7.32
CA ARG A 341 13.99 12.15 6.22
C ARG A 341 12.95 12.09 5.11
N PHE A 342 13.40 12.25 3.87
CA PHE A 342 12.64 12.12 2.65
C PHE A 342 13.23 10.98 1.81
N GLY A 343 12.47 9.92 1.60
CA GLY A 343 12.90 8.72 0.86
C GLY A 343 13.76 7.76 1.67
N ASN A 344 14.05 6.62 1.05
CA ASN A 344 14.71 5.50 1.71
C ASN A 344 16.21 5.43 1.44
N GLY A 345 16.62 5.70 0.19
CA GLY A 345 18.01 5.63 -0.21
C GLY A 345 18.49 4.22 -0.53
N VAL A 346 19.79 4.07 -0.57
CA VAL A 346 20.48 2.81 -0.81
C VAL A 346 21.34 2.41 0.38
N GLY A 347 21.68 1.15 0.49
CA GLY A 347 22.48 0.59 1.56
C GLY A 347 23.87 1.22 1.67
N ASP A 348 24.13 1.83 2.79
CA ASP A 348 25.34 2.60 3.07
C ASP A 348 26.05 2.21 4.38
N VAL A 349 25.55 1.21 5.08
CA VAL A 349 26.18 0.69 6.29
C VAL A 349 27.45 -0.08 5.91
N PRO A 350 28.63 0.35 6.40
CA PRO A 350 29.88 -0.31 6.02
C PRO A 350 30.04 -1.66 6.72
N ARG A 351 30.44 -2.66 5.95
CA ARG A 351 30.90 -3.97 6.40
C ARG A 351 32.29 -4.26 5.79
N PRO A 352 33.01 -5.29 6.22
CA PRO A 352 34.35 -5.61 5.68
C PRO A 352 34.43 -5.70 4.15
N ALA A 353 33.41 -6.24 3.49
CA ALA A 353 33.36 -6.30 2.01
C ALA A 353 32.87 -5.01 1.34
N GLY A 354 32.62 -3.95 2.09
CA GLY A 354 32.08 -2.69 1.58
C GLY A 354 30.64 -2.44 2.02
N ARG A 355 29.96 -1.57 1.29
CA ARG A 355 28.53 -1.28 1.49
C ARG A 355 27.71 -2.22 0.60
N SER A 356 26.48 -2.50 1.00
CA SER A 356 25.59 -3.35 0.20
C SER A 356 25.26 -2.73 -1.16
N GLY A 357 24.95 -1.44 -1.19
CA GLY A 357 24.52 -0.72 -2.37
C GLY A 357 23.12 -1.12 -2.89
N PHE A 358 22.46 -2.09 -2.24
CA PHE A 358 21.08 -2.44 -2.56
C PHE A 358 20.13 -1.31 -2.14
N ILE A 359 18.94 -1.30 -2.72
CA ILE A 359 17.87 -0.42 -2.28
C ILE A 359 17.58 -0.71 -0.80
N ARG A 360 17.44 0.34 0.01
CA ARG A 360 17.44 0.19 1.48
C ARG A 360 16.26 -0.63 2.00
N GLU A 361 15.11 -0.56 1.36
CA GLU A 361 13.99 -1.40 1.75
C GLU A 361 14.23 -2.89 1.48
N ASP A 362 15.13 -3.23 0.57
CA ASP A 362 15.52 -4.61 0.29
C ASP A 362 16.57 -5.17 1.26
N GLU A 363 17.25 -4.28 2.01
CA GLU A 363 18.15 -4.71 3.07
C GLU A 363 17.37 -5.24 4.28
N ALA A 364 18.04 -6.07 5.07
CA ALA A 364 17.51 -6.52 6.35
C ALA A 364 17.33 -5.34 7.33
N ASP A 365 16.36 -5.50 8.21
CA ASP A 365 15.93 -4.50 9.20
C ASP A 365 17.07 -3.90 10.04
N CYS A 366 18.07 -4.71 10.42
CA CYS A 366 19.17 -4.28 11.27
C CYS A 366 19.94 -3.08 10.68
N TYR A 367 20.04 -2.92 9.37
CA TYR A 367 20.71 -1.78 8.74
C TYR A 367 19.87 -0.51 8.80
N TRP A 368 18.55 -0.64 8.57
CA TRP A 368 17.62 0.46 8.76
C TRP A 368 17.63 0.95 10.20
N ILE A 369 17.57 0.01 11.15
CA ILE A 369 17.59 0.29 12.58
C ILE A 369 18.92 0.95 13.00
N GLU A 370 20.06 0.42 12.52
CA GLU A 370 21.38 1.02 12.80
C GLU A 370 21.43 2.48 12.37
N ARG A 371 20.86 2.79 11.19
CA ARG A 371 20.78 4.16 10.68
C ARG A 371 19.71 5.01 11.38
N SER A 372 18.66 4.39 11.87
CA SER A 372 17.58 5.08 12.60
C SER A 372 18.01 5.55 13.96
N LEU A 373 18.70 4.71 14.70
CA LEU A 373 19.07 5.00 16.09
C LEU A 373 20.29 5.91 16.19
N GLY A 374 21.15 5.85 15.19
CA GLY A 374 22.35 6.68 15.14
C GLY A 374 23.40 6.35 16.22
N PRO A 375 24.45 7.13 16.31
CA PRO A 375 25.60 6.85 17.18
C PRO A 375 25.37 7.14 18.66
N THR A 376 24.27 7.78 19.03
CA THR A 376 23.93 8.07 20.44
C THR A 376 23.24 6.92 21.14
N ALA A 377 22.69 5.98 20.40
CA ALA A 377 22.06 4.79 20.94
C ALA A 377 23.10 3.71 21.32
N ASP A 378 22.73 2.88 22.29
CA ASP A 378 23.54 1.71 22.65
C ASP A 378 23.63 0.73 21.48
N ARG A 379 24.85 0.46 21.04
CA ARG A 379 25.09 -0.45 19.90
C ARG A 379 24.42 -1.83 20.10
N ARG A 380 24.26 -2.29 21.33
CA ARG A 380 23.64 -3.57 21.64
C ARG A 380 22.16 -3.64 21.26
N ILE A 381 21.49 -2.51 21.02
CA ILE A 381 20.11 -2.48 20.52
C ILE A 381 20.06 -3.00 19.10
N TYR A 382 20.94 -2.52 18.21
CA TYR A 382 20.87 -2.73 16.77
C TYR A 382 21.93 -3.71 16.21
N SER A 383 22.86 -4.18 17.01
CA SER A 383 23.87 -5.14 16.57
C SER A 383 23.87 -6.40 17.42
N SER A 384 24.36 -7.47 16.84
CA SER A 384 24.67 -8.73 17.52
C SER A 384 26.19 -8.91 17.63
N ASN A 385 26.65 -9.54 18.71
CA ASN A 385 28.06 -9.93 18.83
C ASN A 385 28.38 -11.19 17.97
N VAL A 386 27.39 -11.78 17.31
CA VAL A 386 27.51 -13.04 16.57
C VAL A 386 27.57 -12.76 15.06
N SER A 387 26.52 -12.12 14.51
CA SER A 387 26.43 -11.87 13.07
C SER A 387 25.29 -10.88 12.77
N ASP A 388 25.27 -10.30 11.56
CA ASP A 388 24.12 -9.50 11.08
C ASP A 388 22.84 -10.33 11.00
N GLY A 389 22.93 -11.63 10.61
CA GLY A 389 21.77 -12.52 10.65
C GLY A 389 21.16 -12.71 12.04
N ASN A 390 21.97 -12.68 13.11
CA ASN A 390 21.44 -12.66 14.49
C ASN A 390 20.92 -11.26 14.88
N ALA A 391 21.49 -10.19 14.31
CA ALA A 391 21.01 -8.84 14.54
C ALA A 391 19.60 -8.65 13.99
N THR A 392 19.27 -9.20 12.81
CA THR A 392 17.91 -9.11 12.21
C THR A 392 16.82 -9.73 13.10
N ILE A 393 17.16 -10.70 13.93
CA ILE A 393 16.21 -11.33 14.86
C ILE A 393 16.02 -10.51 16.15
N ALA A 394 17.08 -9.87 16.62
CA ALA A 394 17.12 -9.25 17.94
C ALA A 394 16.89 -7.74 17.93
N SER A 395 17.31 -7.05 16.86
CA SER A 395 17.23 -5.58 16.80
C SER A 395 15.80 -5.04 16.68
N PRO A 396 14.85 -5.63 15.94
CA PRO A 396 13.51 -5.10 15.84
C PRO A 396 12.79 -5.03 17.20
N PRO A 397 12.64 -6.13 17.96
CA PRO A 397 11.96 -6.05 19.26
C PRO A 397 12.69 -5.18 20.28
N ARG A 398 14.02 -5.15 20.26
CA ARG A 398 14.80 -4.25 21.13
C ARG A 398 14.59 -2.79 20.77
N THR A 399 14.50 -2.49 19.47
CA THR A 399 14.24 -1.13 18.99
C THR A 399 12.84 -0.70 19.34
N ALA A 400 11.85 -1.56 19.16
CA ALA A 400 10.47 -1.29 19.55
C ALA A 400 10.38 -0.95 21.04
N ALA A 401 11.03 -1.73 21.91
CA ALA A 401 11.11 -1.43 23.33
C ALA A 401 11.84 -0.11 23.64
N TYR A 402 12.95 0.16 22.95
CA TYR A 402 13.74 1.37 23.12
C TYR A 402 12.97 2.64 22.71
N MET A 403 12.22 2.59 21.62
CA MET A 403 11.43 3.72 21.10
C MET A 403 10.16 3.98 21.90
N ASN A 404 9.73 3.04 22.71
CA ASN A 404 8.49 3.09 23.43
C ASN A 404 8.63 3.85 24.75
N ARG A 405 7.56 4.56 25.15
CA ARG A 405 7.50 5.29 26.42
C ARG A 405 6.56 4.60 27.40
N GLU A 406 7.09 4.33 28.59
CA GLU A 406 6.33 3.67 29.65
C GLU A 406 5.47 4.59 30.50
N THR A 407 5.86 5.87 30.59
CA THR A 407 5.18 6.83 31.44
C THR A 407 3.85 7.27 30.87
N GLU A 408 3.60 7.02 29.59
CA GLU A 408 2.33 7.34 28.93
C GLU A 408 1.87 6.23 28.00
N GLY A 409 0.57 5.99 27.99
CA GLY A 409 -0.06 4.91 27.26
C GLY A 409 -0.06 3.60 28.05
N SER A 410 -0.57 2.55 27.46
CA SER A 410 -0.66 1.23 28.06
C SER A 410 -0.08 0.14 27.16
N PHE A 411 0.19 -1.02 27.72
CA PHE A 411 0.55 -2.22 26.97
C PHE A 411 -0.43 -2.52 25.82
N THR A 412 -1.70 -2.17 25.99
CA THR A 412 -2.77 -2.40 25.02
C THR A 412 -2.96 -1.27 24.00
N ASP A 413 -2.05 -0.28 23.96
CA ASP A 413 -2.09 0.80 22.96
C ASP A 413 -1.05 0.63 21.86
N ARG A 414 -0.27 -0.46 21.92
CA ARG A 414 0.86 -0.68 21.01
C ARG A 414 1.02 -2.16 20.68
N VAL A 415 1.57 -2.45 19.53
CA VAL A 415 1.80 -3.83 19.06
C VAL A 415 2.93 -3.86 18.03
N LEU A 416 3.67 -4.98 17.98
CA LEU A 416 4.62 -5.29 16.93
C LEU A 416 4.07 -6.45 16.08
N VAL A 417 4.01 -6.24 14.76
CA VAL A 417 3.60 -7.26 13.78
C VAL A 417 4.72 -7.48 12.78
N SER A 418 5.22 -8.71 12.71
CA SER A 418 6.26 -9.12 11.78
C SER A 418 5.67 -10.01 10.68
N PHE A 419 5.91 -9.66 9.42
CA PHE A 419 5.46 -10.44 8.26
C PHE A 419 6.54 -11.38 7.78
N HIS A 420 6.13 -12.63 7.56
CA HIS A 420 6.93 -13.72 7.03
C HIS A 420 6.09 -14.57 6.07
N SER A 421 6.73 -15.46 5.35
CA SER A 421 6.09 -16.59 4.69
C SER A 421 6.86 -17.87 5.02
N ASN A 422 6.14 -18.95 5.26
CA ASN A 422 6.66 -20.18 5.80
C ASN A 422 7.21 -21.14 4.72
N ALA A 423 7.96 -22.14 5.16
CA ALA A 423 8.39 -23.25 4.33
C ALA A 423 8.31 -24.57 5.12
N PHE A 424 7.71 -25.60 4.54
CA PHE A 424 7.69 -26.93 5.14
C PHE A 424 7.65 -28.03 4.06
N ARG A 425 8.78 -28.26 3.39
CA ARG A 425 8.97 -29.35 2.41
C ARG A 425 7.92 -29.36 1.29
N GLY A 426 7.33 -28.21 0.94
CA GLY A 426 6.31 -28.08 -0.06
C GLY A 426 4.93 -28.68 0.29
N GLN A 427 4.72 -29.12 1.52
CA GLN A 427 3.53 -29.91 1.91
C GLN A 427 2.50 -29.12 2.69
N SER A 428 2.91 -28.11 3.44
CA SER A 428 2.01 -27.30 4.24
C SER A 428 1.42 -26.16 3.47
N ARG A 429 0.21 -25.70 3.88
CA ARG A 429 -0.51 -24.60 3.26
C ARG A 429 -1.23 -23.75 4.30
N GLY A 430 -1.59 -22.53 3.93
CA GLY A 430 -2.41 -21.64 4.73
C GLY A 430 -1.63 -20.78 5.73
N CYS A 431 -2.30 -19.83 6.36
CA CYS A 431 -1.71 -18.92 7.32
C CYS A 431 -1.51 -19.56 8.68
N VAL A 432 -0.38 -19.25 9.30
CA VAL A 432 -0.13 -19.56 10.71
C VAL A 432 0.52 -18.37 11.42
N ALA A 433 -0.02 -17.93 12.54
CA ALA A 433 0.62 -16.89 13.33
C ALA A 433 1.36 -17.51 14.55
N LEU A 434 2.47 -16.89 14.91
CA LEU A 434 3.41 -17.47 15.86
C LEU A 434 3.37 -16.76 17.22
N PHE A 435 3.56 -17.55 18.26
CA PHE A 435 3.79 -17.06 19.62
C PHE A 435 4.79 -17.96 20.36
N ASN A 436 5.47 -17.45 21.38
CA ASN A 436 6.47 -18.21 22.10
C ASN A 436 5.84 -19.28 23.00
N GLU A 437 6.43 -20.47 23.03
CA GLU A 437 5.96 -21.58 23.83
C GLU A 437 6.14 -21.33 25.35
N SER A 438 7.36 -20.90 25.73
CA SER A 438 7.67 -20.65 27.16
C SER A 438 6.93 -19.40 27.68
N PRO A 439 6.14 -19.51 28.74
CA PRO A 439 5.48 -18.37 29.36
C PRO A 439 6.45 -17.28 29.83
N GLU A 440 7.68 -17.63 30.22
CA GLU A 440 8.68 -16.66 30.63
C GLU A 440 9.20 -15.81 29.47
N GLN A 441 9.13 -16.33 28.25
CA GLN A 441 9.57 -15.66 27.01
C GLN A 441 8.42 -15.12 26.21
N ARG A 442 7.19 -15.25 26.70
CA ARG A 442 5.95 -14.84 26.00
C ARG A 442 5.41 -13.55 26.64
N PRO A 443 5.33 -12.44 25.88
CA PRO A 443 4.56 -11.27 26.30
C PRO A 443 3.10 -11.64 26.61
N ASP A 444 2.46 -10.87 27.48
CA ASP A 444 1.06 -11.05 27.80
C ASP A 444 0.18 -10.92 26.54
N TYR A 445 -0.90 -11.72 26.45
CA TYR A 445 -1.84 -11.75 25.32
C TYR A 445 -1.25 -12.13 23.94
N GLN A 446 -0.02 -12.59 23.84
CA GLN A 446 0.62 -12.96 22.58
C GLN A 446 -0.10 -14.10 21.85
N GLU A 447 -0.51 -15.15 22.58
CA GLU A 447 -1.29 -16.25 21.99
C GLU A 447 -2.63 -15.75 21.44
N LEU A 448 -3.31 -14.83 22.15
CA LEU A 448 -4.57 -14.25 21.70
C LEU A 448 -4.39 -13.47 20.41
N LEU A 449 -3.34 -12.64 20.32
CA LEU A 449 -3.02 -11.87 19.13
C LEU A 449 -2.76 -12.80 17.93
N ALA A 450 -1.88 -13.78 18.11
CA ALA A 450 -1.56 -14.75 17.06
C ALA A 450 -2.81 -15.52 16.59
N ARG A 451 -3.63 -15.97 17.55
CA ARG A 451 -4.87 -16.70 17.24
C ARG A 451 -5.86 -15.84 16.43
N MET A 452 -6.07 -14.59 16.84
CA MET A 452 -6.97 -13.66 16.14
C MET A 452 -6.51 -13.40 14.70
N ILE A 453 -5.23 -13.14 14.50
CA ILE A 453 -4.70 -12.89 13.15
C ILE A 453 -4.76 -14.15 12.28
N GLY A 454 -4.22 -15.28 12.78
CA GLY A 454 -4.19 -16.53 12.01
C GLY A 454 -5.58 -17.04 11.64
N THR A 455 -6.57 -16.88 12.55
CA THR A 455 -7.97 -17.19 12.25
C THR A 455 -8.53 -16.28 11.17
N GLN A 456 -8.33 -14.96 11.29
CA GLN A 456 -8.89 -13.97 10.41
C GLN A 456 -8.36 -14.14 8.98
N VAL A 457 -7.04 -14.28 8.80
CA VAL A 457 -6.43 -14.47 7.48
C VAL A 457 -6.95 -15.75 6.81
N ASN A 458 -7.00 -16.88 7.52
CA ASN A 458 -7.50 -18.12 6.95
C ASN A 458 -8.98 -18.05 6.57
N GLN A 459 -9.82 -17.38 7.37
CA GLN A 459 -11.24 -17.24 7.10
C GLN A 459 -11.52 -16.37 5.88
N GLU A 460 -10.89 -15.21 5.77
CA GLU A 460 -11.12 -14.30 4.65
C GLU A 460 -10.71 -14.94 3.33
N LEU A 461 -9.58 -15.63 3.26
CA LEU A 461 -9.13 -16.30 2.04
C LEU A 461 -9.93 -17.55 1.66
N ILE A 462 -10.68 -18.15 2.61
CA ILE A 462 -11.65 -19.23 2.30
C ILE A 462 -12.91 -18.66 1.69
N GLU A 463 -13.43 -17.57 2.26
CA GLU A 463 -14.76 -17.05 1.95
C GLU A 463 -14.76 -16.20 0.67
N ASP A 464 -13.68 -15.48 0.43
CA ASP A 464 -13.46 -14.70 -0.78
C ASP A 464 -12.12 -15.07 -1.42
N PRO A 465 -12.05 -16.24 -2.06
CA PRO A 465 -10.89 -16.52 -2.86
C PRO A 465 -10.83 -15.48 -3.99
N PRO A 466 -9.79 -14.61 -4.05
CA PRO A 466 -9.73 -13.53 -5.03
C PRO A 466 -9.71 -14.02 -6.48
N PHE A 467 -9.69 -15.35 -6.69
CA PHE A 467 -9.62 -15.97 -8.02
C PHE A 467 -10.20 -17.39 -8.08
N SER A 468 -10.31 -17.90 -9.33
CA SER A 468 -10.45 -19.31 -9.66
C SER A 468 -9.15 -20.12 -9.46
N TYR A 469 -8.34 -19.77 -8.46
CA TYR A 469 -7.16 -20.52 -8.06
C TYR A 469 -7.53 -21.80 -7.27
N PRO A 470 -6.54 -22.65 -6.98
CA PRO A 470 -6.75 -23.71 -6.01
C PRO A 470 -7.38 -23.10 -4.75
N LYS A 471 -8.35 -23.81 -4.19
CA LYS A 471 -9.00 -23.33 -2.95
C LYS A 471 -7.97 -23.09 -1.87
N TRP A 472 -8.14 -22.01 -1.10
CA TRP A 472 -7.33 -21.78 0.08
C TRP A 472 -7.44 -22.96 1.04
N ALA A 473 -6.32 -23.48 1.47
CA ALA A 473 -6.28 -24.56 2.43
C ALA A 473 -6.04 -24.01 3.84
N ALA A 474 -7.14 -23.67 4.53
CA ALA A 474 -7.04 -23.32 5.93
C ALA A 474 -6.46 -24.46 6.75
N ARG A 475 -5.65 -24.11 7.71
CA ARG A 475 -5.11 -25.07 8.68
C ARG A 475 -6.08 -25.25 9.85
N ASP A 476 -6.21 -26.48 10.34
CA ASP A 476 -6.90 -26.73 11.61
C ASP A 476 -6.23 -26.00 12.78
N ARG A 477 -4.91 -25.83 12.69
CA ARG A 477 -4.11 -25.13 13.66
C ARG A 477 -3.59 -23.81 13.08
N VAL A 478 -4.27 -22.72 13.39
CA VAL A 478 -3.95 -21.34 12.92
C VAL A 478 -2.81 -20.67 13.68
N THR A 479 -2.27 -21.31 14.71
CA THR A 479 -1.13 -20.81 15.50
C THR A 479 -0.09 -21.90 15.73
N TYR A 480 1.18 -21.48 15.91
CA TYR A 480 2.27 -22.38 16.24
C TYR A 480 3.16 -21.78 17.34
N ASN A 481 3.58 -22.63 18.29
CA ASN A 481 4.36 -22.27 19.45
C ASN A 481 5.44 -23.31 19.82
N GLY A 482 5.91 -24.08 18.86
CA GLY A 482 6.83 -25.21 19.13
C GLY A 482 8.26 -24.84 19.53
N ILE A 483 8.61 -23.54 19.49
CA ILE A 483 9.93 -23.02 19.87
C ILE A 483 9.81 -21.60 20.44
N THR A 484 10.92 -21.05 20.93
CA THR A 484 11.02 -19.64 21.27
C THR A 484 11.53 -18.86 20.07
N PHE A 485 10.67 -18.06 19.44
CA PHE A 485 11.03 -17.19 18.34
C PHE A 485 11.73 -15.93 18.85
N GLY A 486 12.91 -15.63 18.31
CA GLY A 486 13.75 -14.54 18.79
C GLY A 486 13.09 -13.16 18.67
N GLU A 487 12.41 -12.88 17.56
CA GLU A 487 11.70 -11.62 17.30
C GLU A 487 10.54 -11.37 18.29
N LEU A 488 10.05 -12.40 18.94
CA LEU A 488 8.89 -12.35 19.83
C LEU A 488 9.25 -12.45 21.31
N ARG A 489 10.54 -12.44 21.65
CA ARG A 489 10.98 -12.70 23.01
C ARG A 489 10.62 -11.56 23.96
N LYS A 490 10.03 -11.94 25.12
CA LYS A 490 9.66 -11.01 26.18
C LYS A 490 10.86 -10.22 26.72
N ASP A 491 12.03 -10.84 26.82
CA ASP A 491 13.24 -10.18 27.31
C ASP A 491 13.84 -9.18 26.26
N TYR A 492 13.58 -9.36 24.96
CA TYR A 492 13.97 -8.41 23.95
C TYR A 492 13.01 -7.21 23.86
N ILE A 493 11.72 -7.48 23.84
CA ILE A 493 10.68 -6.45 23.80
C ILE A 493 10.37 -5.86 25.18
N GLN A 494 10.99 -6.40 26.25
CA GLN A 494 10.84 -5.98 27.65
C GLN A 494 9.39 -6.01 28.16
N ASN A 495 8.54 -6.81 27.54
CA ASN A 495 7.11 -6.84 27.82
C ASN A 495 6.43 -5.45 27.69
N GLU A 496 7.00 -4.54 26.89
CA GLU A 496 6.45 -3.21 26.63
C GLU A 496 5.20 -3.26 25.76
N MET A 497 5.09 -4.27 24.92
CA MET A 497 3.98 -4.51 24.00
C MET A 497 3.86 -5.97 23.64
N CYS A 498 2.72 -6.32 23.04
CA CYS A 498 2.53 -7.62 22.41
C CYS A 498 3.20 -7.68 21.04
N ALA A 499 3.63 -8.88 20.62
CA ALA A 499 4.26 -9.10 19.33
C ALA A 499 3.82 -10.44 18.72
N THR A 500 3.75 -10.52 17.39
CA THR A 500 3.51 -11.78 16.67
C THR A 500 4.21 -11.77 15.32
N ILE A 501 4.58 -12.96 14.85
CA ILE A 501 4.97 -13.22 13.46
C ILE A 501 3.75 -13.77 12.74
N VAL A 502 3.49 -13.26 11.56
CA VAL A 502 2.42 -13.75 10.69
C VAL A 502 3.06 -14.45 9.49
N GLU A 503 3.04 -15.76 9.49
CA GLU A 503 3.42 -16.61 8.36
C GLU A 503 2.21 -16.66 7.40
N VAL A 504 2.15 -15.71 6.47
CA VAL A 504 0.93 -15.44 5.70
C VAL A 504 0.53 -16.61 4.80
N ALA A 505 1.50 -17.41 4.32
CA ALA A 505 1.31 -18.60 3.49
C ALA A 505 2.63 -19.38 3.42
N PHE A 506 2.68 -20.48 2.65
CA PHE A 506 3.89 -21.29 2.46
C PHE A 506 4.49 -21.04 1.08
N HIS A 507 5.60 -20.29 1.00
CA HIS A 507 6.24 -19.93 -0.27
C HIS A 507 6.89 -21.14 -0.99
N ASP A 508 7.18 -22.23 -0.29
CA ASP A 508 7.70 -23.48 -0.85
C ASP A 508 6.58 -24.42 -1.36
N ASN A 509 5.31 -24.07 -1.19
CA ASN A 509 4.17 -24.78 -1.74
C ASN A 509 3.67 -24.07 -3.00
N ALA A 510 3.56 -24.80 -4.13
CA ALA A 510 3.19 -24.23 -5.42
C ALA A 510 1.82 -23.56 -5.45
N GLU A 511 0.85 -24.07 -4.69
CA GLU A 511 -0.50 -23.50 -4.65
C GLU A 511 -0.55 -22.23 -3.79
N ASP A 512 0.10 -22.22 -2.62
CA ASP A 512 0.20 -21.04 -1.78
C ASP A 512 1.06 -19.94 -2.44
N ALA A 513 2.11 -20.32 -3.18
CA ALA A 513 2.92 -19.39 -3.94
C ALA A 513 2.10 -18.61 -4.98
N MET A 514 1.06 -19.22 -5.57
CA MET A 514 0.16 -18.51 -6.49
C MET A 514 -0.58 -17.36 -5.80
N PHE A 515 -0.97 -17.52 -4.54
CA PHE A 515 -1.57 -16.44 -3.75
C PHE A 515 -0.54 -15.38 -3.38
N LEU A 516 0.66 -15.79 -2.97
CA LEU A 516 1.73 -14.86 -2.62
C LEU A 516 2.22 -14.02 -3.81
N LEU A 517 2.12 -14.53 -5.03
CA LEU A 517 2.42 -13.80 -6.26
C LEU A 517 1.27 -12.88 -6.70
N ASP A 518 0.07 -13.00 -6.14
CA ASP A 518 -1.05 -12.16 -6.57
C ASP A 518 -1.25 -10.97 -5.63
N PRO A 519 -1.18 -9.73 -6.13
CA PRO A 519 -1.31 -8.53 -5.33
C PRO A 519 -2.68 -8.39 -4.64
N ARG A 520 -3.74 -8.99 -5.19
CA ARG A 520 -5.08 -9.00 -4.56
C ARG A 520 -5.05 -9.86 -3.29
N ALA A 521 -4.50 -11.08 -3.39
CA ALA A 521 -4.35 -11.94 -2.22
C ALA A 521 -3.46 -11.31 -1.15
N ARG A 522 -2.37 -10.64 -1.55
CA ARG A 522 -1.53 -9.89 -0.60
C ARG A 522 -2.31 -8.75 0.07
N MET A 523 -3.14 -8.04 -0.66
CA MET A 523 -4.03 -7.01 -0.11
C MET A 523 -5.01 -7.61 0.90
N ASP A 524 -5.64 -8.74 0.56
CA ASP A 524 -6.58 -9.44 1.44
C ASP A 524 -5.88 -9.96 2.71
N MET A 525 -4.69 -10.56 2.59
CA MET A 525 -3.88 -10.99 3.73
C MET A 525 -3.51 -9.83 4.67
N ALA A 526 -3.10 -8.68 4.11
CA ALA A 526 -2.75 -7.50 4.90
C ALA A 526 -3.99 -6.90 5.59
N ARG A 527 -5.12 -6.83 4.89
CA ARG A 527 -6.40 -6.37 5.45
C ARG A 527 -6.91 -7.30 6.55
N ALA A 528 -6.85 -8.61 6.33
CA ALA A 528 -7.21 -9.60 7.33
C ALA A 528 -6.30 -9.53 8.57
N THR A 529 -5.00 -9.29 8.37
CA THR A 529 -4.07 -9.04 9.47
C THR A 529 -4.44 -7.79 10.26
N LEU A 530 -4.76 -6.68 9.56
CA LEU A 530 -5.23 -5.44 10.20
C LEU A 530 -6.48 -5.71 11.06
N ARG A 531 -7.44 -6.46 10.52
CA ARG A 531 -8.67 -6.82 11.22
C ARG A 531 -8.39 -7.71 12.43
N GLY A 532 -7.47 -8.67 12.30
CA GLY A 532 -7.01 -9.49 13.42
C GLY A 532 -6.42 -8.66 14.55
N VAL A 533 -5.59 -7.67 14.24
CA VAL A 533 -5.03 -6.72 15.21
C VAL A 533 -6.12 -5.83 15.80
N LEU A 534 -7.05 -5.36 14.97
CA LEU A 534 -8.20 -4.56 15.44
C LEU A 534 -9.05 -5.33 16.44
N ASN A 535 -9.37 -6.59 16.14
CA ASN A 535 -10.11 -7.48 17.01
C ASN A 535 -9.38 -7.71 18.34
N TRP A 536 -8.05 -7.84 18.30
CA TRP A 536 -7.24 -7.94 19.49
C TRP A 536 -7.30 -6.68 20.36
N PHE A 537 -7.16 -5.48 19.78
CA PHE A 537 -7.33 -4.24 20.53
C PHE A 537 -8.74 -4.09 21.10
N ALA A 538 -9.75 -4.48 20.32
CA ALA A 538 -11.14 -4.46 20.79
C ALA A 538 -11.35 -5.43 21.98
N ALA A 539 -10.74 -6.63 21.92
CA ALA A 539 -10.80 -7.62 23.01
C ALA A 539 -10.22 -7.11 24.33
N LEU A 540 -9.22 -6.26 24.25
CA LEU A 540 -8.52 -5.76 25.44
C LEU A 540 -9.14 -4.48 26.04
N ARG A 541 -10.21 -3.93 25.43
CA ARG A 541 -10.91 -2.76 25.95
C ARG A 541 -11.89 -3.13 27.05
N ALA A 542 -11.96 -2.28 28.07
CA ALA A 542 -12.88 -2.46 29.22
C ALA A 542 -14.38 -2.31 28.87
N LYS A 543 -14.71 -1.79 27.68
CA LYS A 543 -16.07 -1.71 27.13
C LYS A 543 -16.05 -2.35 25.75
N ASN A 544 -16.91 -3.35 25.56
CA ASN A 544 -17.18 -4.03 24.29
C ASN A 544 -17.76 -3.09 23.21
N SER A 545 -17.02 -2.10 22.75
CA SER A 545 -17.38 -1.34 21.56
C SER A 545 -16.69 -1.96 20.37
N ALA A 546 -17.45 -2.50 19.43
CA ALA A 546 -16.92 -2.86 18.13
C ALA A 546 -16.15 -1.66 17.55
N LEU A 547 -14.97 -1.93 17.04
CA LEU A 547 -14.19 -0.93 16.31
C LEU A 547 -14.57 -1.02 14.83
N GLY A 548 -14.78 0.10 14.18
CA GLY A 548 -15.07 0.14 12.75
C GLY A 548 -13.93 -0.42 11.93
N VAL A 549 -14.27 -1.11 10.87
CA VAL A 549 -13.30 -1.58 9.87
C VAL A 549 -13.28 -0.59 8.70
N LEU A 550 -12.10 -0.29 8.16
CA LEU A 550 -11.93 0.54 6.97
C LEU A 550 -12.91 0.14 5.86
N PRO A 551 -13.54 1.10 5.16
CA PRO A 551 -14.32 0.78 3.96
C PRO A 551 -13.39 0.34 2.82
N THR A 552 -13.93 -0.34 1.83
CA THR A 552 -13.24 -0.59 0.59
C THR A 552 -13.25 0.64 -0.32
N ALA A 553 -12.36 0.65 -1.31
CA ALA A 553 -12.28 1.75 -2.28
C ALA A 553 -13.59 1.92 -3.06
N PRO A 554 -14.04 3.17 -3.32
CA PRO A 554 -15.13 3.42 -4.24
C PRO A 554 -14.86 2.84 -5.63
N GLU A 555 -15.90 2.32 -6.28
CA GLU A 555 -15.80 1.65 -7.56
C GLU A 555 -16.42 2.44 -8.71
N ASN A 556 -16.07 2.02 -9.91
CA ASN A 556 -16.66 2.50 -11.16
C ASN A 556 -16.71 4.04 -11.31
N PRO A 557 -15.58 4.75 -11.08
CA PRO A 557 -15.56 6.19 -11.23
C PRO A 557 -15.78 6.60 -12.69
N VAL A 558 -16.59 7.65 -12.89
CA VAL A 558 -16.86 8.29 -14.18
C VAL A 558 -16.66 9.78 -14.03
N ALA A 559 -15.85 10.39 -14.90
CA ALA A 559 -15.68 11.83 -14.97
C ALA A 559 -16.16 12.36 -16.34
N ARG A 560 -17.06 13.36 -16.32
CA ARG A 560 -17.66 13.96 -17.51
C ARG A 560 -17.58 15.48 -17.48
N SER A 561 -17.32 16.06 -18.63
CA SER A 561 -17.46 17.50 -18.83
C SER A 561 -18.93 17.90 -18.93
N LEU A 562 -19.30 18.99 -18.25
CA LEU A 562 -20.59 19.64 -18.35
C LEU A 562 -20.54 20.76 -19.42
N PRO A 563 -21.71 21.19 -19.95
CA PRO A 563 -21.76 22.25 -20.97
C PRO A 563 -21.20 23.60 -20.52
N ASP A 564 -21.18 23.86 -19.22
CA ASP A 564 -20.65 25.08 -18.61
C ASP A 564 -19.14 25.01 -18.28
N GLY A 565 -18.47 23.90 -18.69
CA GLY A 565 -17.04 23.68 -18.45
C GLY A 565 -16.70 23.09 -17.10
N ARG A 566 -17.67 22.90 -16.21
CA ARG A 566 -17.47 22.16 -14.97
C ARG A 566 -17.38 20.65 -15.22
N ILE A 567 -17.01 19.91 -14.19
CA ILE A 567 -16.76 18.48 -14.24
C ILE A 567 -17.74 17.77 -13.31
N GLN A 568 -18.51 16.82 -13.81
CA GLN A 568 -19.28 15.90 -12.99
C GLN A 568 -18.46 14.61 -12.79
N VAL A 569 -18.31 14.21 -11.55
CA VAL A 569 -17.72 12.91 -11.17
C VAL A 569 -18.78 12.11 -10.43
N SER A 570 -18.92 10.83 -10.77
CA SER A 570 -19.79 9.90 -10.07
C SER A 570 -19.07 8.56 -9.88
N TRP A 571 -19.50 7.82 -8.87
CA TRP A 571 -18.91 6.53 -8.52
C TRP A 571 -19.96 5.64 -7.86
N GLN A 572 -19.57 4.39 -7.58
CA GLN A 572 -20.34 3.47 -6.76
C GLN A 572 -19.66 3.29 -5.40
N PRO A 573 -20.44 2.95 -4.34
CA PRO A 573 -19.84 2.52 -3.09
C PRO A 573 -18.91 1.33 -3.32
N GLY A 574 -17.83 1.25 -2.56
CA GLY A 574 -17.07 0.03 -2.49
C GLY A 574 -17.87 -1.11 -1.84
N HIS A 575 -17.55 -2.34 -2.13
CA HIS A 575 -18.20 -3.49 -1.53
C HIS A 575 -18.04 -3.44 0.00
N ALA A 576 -19.13 -3.74 0.70
CA ALA A 576 -19.16 -3.82 2.15
C ALA A 576 -19.65 -5.20 2.59
N GLY A 577 -19.03 -5.75 3.63
CA GLY A 577 -19.34 -7.05 4.16
C GLY A 577 -18.34 -7.50 5.22
N ARG A 578 -18.52 -8.71 5.67
CA ARG A 578 -17.72 -9.26 6.76
C ARG A 578 -16.21 -9.30 6.47
N ILE A 579 -15.85 -9.52 5.23
CA ILE A 579 -14.46 -9.64 4.78
C ILE A 579 -13.94 -8.38 4.08
N GLU A 580 -14.82 -7.58 3.46
CA GLU A 580 -14.44 -6.38 2.74
C GLU A 580 -14.20 -5.19 3.69
N GLY A 581 -15.12 -4.92 4.59
CA GLY A 581 -15.10 -3.81 5.53
C GLY A 581 -16.48 -3.26 5.83
N ASP A 582 -16.55 -2.27 6.72
CA ASP A 582 -17.80 -1.61 7.02
C ASP A 582 -18.18 -0.63 5.89
N PRO A 583 -19.48 -0.39 5.65
CA PRO A 583 -19.90 0.55 4.63
C PRO A 583 -19.29 1.94 4.83
N ALA A 584 -18.94 2.61 3.75
CA ALA A 584 -18.60 4.02 3.79
C ALA A 584 -19.84 4.85 4.19
N THR A 585 -19.64 5.82 5.06
CA THR A 585 -20.67 6.76 5.52
C THR A 585 -20.51 8.13 4.89
N ASP A 586 -19.35 8.42 4.32
CA ASP A 586 -19.03 9.62 3.56
C ASP A 586 -18.00 9.29 2.50
N TYR A 587 -17.79 10.22 1.54
CA TYR A 587 -16.77 10.12 0.52
C TYR A 587 -15.96 11.40 0.45
N ARG A 588 -14.70 11.26 0.08
CA ARG A 588 -13.81 12.40 -0.16
C ARG A 588 -13.30 12.36 -1.59
N ILE A 589 -13.50 13.47 -2.30
CA ILE A 589 -13.07 13.62 -3.70
C ILE A 589 -11.83 14.49 -3.76
N TYR A 590 -10.81 14.03 -4.46
CA TYR A 590 -9.52 14.70 -4.60
C TYR A 590 -9.26 15.06 -6.06
N ARG A 591 -8.67 16.24 -6.28
CA ARG A 591 -8.31 16.71 -7.61
C ARG A 591 -6.80 16.83 -7.76
N SER A 592 -6.32 16.68 -8.99
CA SER A 592 -4.92 16.85 -9.34
C SER A 592 -4.80 17.45 -10.74
N ALA A 593 -3.77 18.27 -10.96
CA ALA A 593 -3.37 18.75 -12.27
C ALA A 593 -2.47 17.77 -13.04
N THR A 594 -1.84 16.83 -12.33
CA THR A 594 -0.85 15.90 -12.90
C THR A 594 -1.28 14.44 -12.83
N GLY A 595 -2.26 14.11 -11.98
CA GLY A 595 -2.65 12.73 -11.68
C GLY A 595 -1.73 12.00 -10.69
N TYR A 596 -0.64 12.63 -10.25
CA TYR A 596 0.30 12.07 -9.28
C TYR A 596 0.11 12.67 -7.89
N SER A 597 -0.06 13.98 -7.81
CA SER A 597 -0.22 14.70 -6.57
C SER A 597 -1.62 15.31 -6.47
N PHE A 598 -2.32 15.00 -5.41
CA PHE A 598 -3.72 15.39 -5.21
C PHE A 598 -3.84 16.45 -4.11
N ASP A 599 -4.91 17.26 -4.21
CA ASP A 599 -5.26 18.27 -3.21
C ASP A 599 -5.72 17.64 -1.87
N GLY A 600 -6.13 18.49 -0.90
CA GLY A 600 -6.58 18.03 0.42
C GLY A 600 -7.91 17.28 0.43
N GLY A 601 -8.58 17.18 -0.71
CA GLY A 601 -9.86 16.53 -0.86
C GLY A 601 -11.03 17.29 -0.23
N GLN A 602 -12.23 16.99 -0.69
CA GLN A 602 -13.48 17.57 -0.19
C GLN A 602 -14.49 16.47 0.15
N SER A 603 -15.14 16.56 1.32
CA SER A 603 -16.24 15.67 1.67
C SER A 603 -17.42 15.90 0.72
N THR A 604 -18.09 14.81 0.36
CA THR A 604 -19.31 14.84 -0.46
C THR A 604 -20.58 14.72 0.38
N GLN A 605 -20.43 14.64 1.71
CA GLN A 605 -21.53 14.47 2.65
C GLN A 605 -22.40 13.23 2.39
N GLY A 606 -21.73 12.14 1.96
CA GLY A 606 -22.37 10.87 1.63
C GLY A 606 -22.92 10.75 0.21
N GLU A 607 -22.85 11.81 -0.59
CA GLU A 607 -23.28 11.77 -1.98
C GLU A 607 -22.33 10.94 -2.85
N LEU A 608 -22.86 10.25 -3.86
CA LEU A 608 -22.14 9.40 -4.81
C LEU A 608 -21.78 10.13 -6.11
N ALA A 609 -21.91 11.43 -6.12
CA ALA A 609 -21.52 12.28 -7.22
C ALA A 609 -21.17 13.69 -6.72
N ALA A 610 -20.29 14.36 -7.45
CA ALA A 610 -19.91 15.74 -7.18
C ALA A 610 -19.73 16.52 -8.49
N VAL A 611 -19.96 17.83 -8.42
CA VAL A 611 -19.64 18.77 -9.52
C VAL A 611 -18.48 19.64 -9.08
N LEU A 612 -17.43 19.67 -9.88
CA LEU A 612 -16.16 20.31 -9.57
C LEU A 612 -15.80 21.34 -10.66
N ASP A 613 -15.07 22.36 -10.25
CA ASP A 613 -14.35 23.19 -11.20
C ASP A 613 -13.08 22.49 -11.67
N PRO A 614 -12.66 22.64 -12.97
CA PRO A 614 -11.40 22.11 -13.42
C PRO A 614 -10.24 22.79 -12.68
N VAL A 615 -9.14 22.05 -12.45
CA VAL A 615 -7.94 22.63 -11.81
C VAL A 615 -7.36 23.75 -12.66
N THR A 616 -7.33 23.55 -13.97
CA THR A 616 -7.01 24.57 -14.98
C THR A 616 -7.94 24.42 -16.17
N SER A 617 -8.10 25.48 -16.97
CA SER A 617 -8.91 25.45 -18.19
C SER A 617 -8.22 24.79 -19.39
N SER A 618 -6.90 24.58 -19.33
CA SER A 618 -6.09 24.14 -20.48
C SER A 618 -5.41 22.78 -20.28
N SER A 619 -5.54 22.19 -19.10
CA SER A 619 -4.94 20.91 -18.77
C SER A 619 -5.98 19.95 -18.20
N PRO A 620 -5.76 18.64 -18.30
CA PRO A 620 -6.67 17.67 -17.70
C PRO A 620 -6.79 17.86 -16.19
N THR A 621 -7.98 17.64 -15.67
CA THR A 621 -8.18 17.47 -14.24
C THR A 621 -8.30 15.97 -13.94
N TYR A 622 -7.44 15.49 -13.07
CA TYR A 622 -7.47 14.11 -12.58
C TYR A 622 -8.21 14.07 -11.26
N VAL A 623 -8.97 13.00 -11.05
CA VAL A 623 -9.84 12.85 -9.88
C VAL A 623 -9.74 11.42 -9.35
N ARG A 624 -9.72 11.31 -8.02
CA ARG A 624 -9.90 10.05 -7.30
C ARG A 624 -10.84 10.27 -6.12
N VAL A 625 -11.44 9.19 -5.65
CA VAL A 625 -12.42 9.23 -4.55
C VAL A 625 -12.04 8.18 -3.51
N THR A 626 -12.20 8.50 -2.23
CA THR A 626 -12.09 7.55 -1.11
C THR A 626 -13.41 7.46 -0.37
N GLY A 627 -13.65 6.34 0.29
CA GLY A 627 -14.75 6.17 1.25
C GLY A 627 -14.24 6.38 2.68
N LEU A 628 -15.10 6.94 3.53
CA LEU A 628 -14.81 7.21 4.94
C LEU A 628 -15.87 6.56 5.84
N ASN A 629 -15.43 6.05 6.99
CA ASN A 629 -16.29 5.61 8.08
C ASN A 629 -15.55 5.73 9.42
N ALA A 630 -16.12 5.20 10.50
CA ALA A 630 -15.48 5.19 11.82
C ALA A 630 -14.17 4.41 11.89
N GLY A 631 -13.90 3.50 10.94
CA GLY A 631 -12.65 2.74 10.84
C GLY A 631 -11.50 3.53 10.23
N GLY A 632 -11.82 4.57 9.46
CA GLY A 632 -10.85 5.43 8.77
C GLY A 632 -11.22 5.70 7.32
N GLU A 633 -10.21 5.89 6.47
CA GLU A 633 -10.32 6.21 5.05
C GLU A 633 -9.84 5.04 4.18
N SER A 634 -10.61 4.69 3.16
CA SER A 634 -10.29 3.59 2.23
C SER A 634 -9.06 3.88 1.37
N TRP A 635 -8.57 2.86 0.66
CA TRP A 635 -7.80 3.09 -0.55
C TRP A 635 -8.59 3.94 -1.53
N PRO A 636 -7.93 4.75 -2.39
CA PRO A 636 -8.63 5.53 -3.39
C PRO A 636 -9.18 4.64 -4.51
N SER A 637 -10.23 5.11 -5.15
CA SER A 637 -10.70 4.60 -6.44
C SER A 637 -9.60 4.69 -7.50
N GLN A 638 -9.83 4.06 -8.64
CA GLN A 638 -9.05 4.36 -9.84
C GLN A 638 -9.12 5.85 -10.17
N VAL A 639 -8.00 6.40 -10.68
CA VAL A 639 -7.94 7.77 -11.17
C VAL A 639 -8.71 7.87 -12.48
N VAL A 640 -9.60 8.84 -12.56
CA VAL A 640 -10.25 9.29 -13.79
C VAL A 640 -9.77 10.69 -14.15
N SER A 641 -9.86 11.06 -15.41
CA SER A 641 -9.42 12.37 -15.87
C SER A 641 -10.39 12.97 -16.88
N VAL A 642 -10.44 14.27 -16.97
CA VAL A 642 -11.32 14.98 -17.89
C VAL A 642 -10.67 16.26 -18.37
N LEU A 643 -10.78 16.53 -19.68
CA LEU A 643 -10.43 17.82 -20.27
C LEU A 643 -11.71 18.40 -20.89
N PRO A 644 -12.37 19.35 -20.23
CA PRO A 644 -13.55 19.99 -20.80
C PRO A 644 -13.25 20.71 -22.12
N ALA A 645 -14.22 20.72 -23.03
CA ALA A 645 -14.13 21.57 -24.20
C ALA A 645 -14.16 23.04 -23.77
N LEU A 646 -13.26 23.88 -24.30
CA LEU A 646 -13.25 25.31 -24.02
C LEU A 646 -14.55 25.93 -24.53
N ALA A 647 -15.25 26.67 -23.63
CA ALA A 647 -16.40 27.50 -24.03
C ALA A 647 -15.92 28.56 -25.04
N GLY A 648 -16.34 28.44 -26.28
CA GLY A 648 -15.94 29.36 -27.37
C GLY A 648 -15.44 28.69 -28.65
N ASP A 649 -15.10 27.43 -28.61
CA ASP A 649 -14.90 26.63 -29.82
C ASP A 649 -16.27 26.35 -30.47
N GLY A 650 -16.83 27.42 -31.04
CA GLY A 650 -18.11 27.37 -31.74
C GLY A 650 -18.17 26.12 -32.58
N ALA A 651 -19.36 25.53 -32.71
CA ALA A 651 -19.70 24.30 -33.43
C ALA A 651 -19.08 24.20 -34.82
N THR A 652 -17.77 24.24 -34.93
CA THR A 652 -17.01 24.08 -36.16
C THR A 652 -16.60 22.61 -36.30
N THR A 653 -17.41 21.89 -37.05
CA THR A 653 -17.11 20.86 -38.09
C THR A 653 -15.89 19.93 -37.93
N VAL A 654 -15.24 19.80 -36.79
CA VAL A 654 -14.23 18.75 -36.56
C VAL A 654 -14.85 17.62 -35.78
N PRO A 655 -15.19 16.48 -36.38
CA PRO A 655 -15.97 15.42 -35.78
C PRO A 655 -15.31 14.66 -34.63
N MET A 656 -14.06 14.96 -34.25
CA MET A 656 -13.28 14.21 -33.27
C MET A 656 -12.78 15.01 -32.08
N ARG A 657 -13.43 16.12 -31.73
CA ARG A 657 -12.97 16.94 -30.59
C ARG A 657 -13.36 16.43 -29.22
N ARG A 658 -14.09 15.33 -29.10
CA ARG A 658 -14.48 14.73 -27.80
C ARG A 658 -14.24 13.23 -27.83
N ALA A 659 -13.37 12.76 -26.93
CA ALA A 659 -13.07 11.34 -26.77
C ALA A 659 -13.60 10.80 -25.45
N LEU A 660 -13.77 9.49 -25.37
CA LEU A 660 -13.90 8.76 -24.13
C LEU A 660 -12.62 7.94 -23.87
N LEU A 661 -11.95 8.24 -22.78
CA LEU A 661 -10.85 7.42 -22.26
C LEU A 661 -11.41 6.34 -21.33
N ILE A 662 -11.05 5.08 -21.58
CA ILE A 662 -11.50 3.95 -20.74
C ILE A 662 -10.27 3.26 -20.15
N ALA A 663 -10.18 3.29 -18.83
CA ALA A 663 -9.24 2.48 -18.07
C ALA A 663 -9.76 1.04 -18.03
N GLY A 664 -9.18 0.19 -18.86
CA GLY A 664 -9.59 -1.21 -18.98
C GLY A 664 -9.03 -2.12 -17.89
N ILE A 665 -8.07 -1.65 -17.11
CA ILE A 665 -7.52 -2.41 -15.99
C ILE A 665 -8.44 -2.20 -14.80
N THR A 666 -9.20 -3.22 -14.48
CA THR A 666 -10.14 -3.21 -13.35
C THR A 666 -9.58 -3.92 -12.12
N ASN A 667 -8.58 -4.76 -12.30
CA ASN A 667 -7.96 -5.52 -11.24
C ASN A 667 -6.45 -5.59 -11.43
N LEU A 668 -5.70 -5.50 -10.34
CA LEU A 668 -4.31 -5.92 -10.32
C LEU A 668 -4.25 -7.45 -10.21
N ASP A 669 -3.30 -8.07 -10.85
CA ASP A 669 -3.01 -9.50 -10.72
C ASP A 669 -1.49 -9.75 -10.83
N ALA A 670 -1.06 -11.00 -10.74
CA ALA A 670 0.37 -11.36 -10.80
C ALA A 670 1.10 -10.87 -12.06
N THR A 671 0.38 -10.51 -13.15
CA THR A 671 1.01 -9.90 -14.33
C THR A 671 1.43 -8.45 -14.11
N SER A 672 0.93 -7.82 -13.06
CA SER A 672 1.30 -6.46 -12.65
C SER A 672 2.57 -6.43 -11.81
N ASP A 673 3.04 -7.58 -11.33
CA ASP A 673 4.24 -7.66 -10.51
C ASP A 673 5.49 -7.23 -11.28
N GLU A 674 6.36 -6.52 -10.58
CA GLU A 674 7.70 -6.24 -11.07
C GLU A 674 8.60 -7.45 -10.88
N SER A 675 9.32 -7.81 -11.92
CA SER A 675 10.34 -8.88 -11.86
C SER A 675 11.73 -8.30 -11.69
N GLN A 676 12.49 -8.90 -10.80
CA GLN A 676 13.89 -8.54 -10.56
C GLN A 676 14.74 -9.81 -10.65
N VAL A 677 15.84 -9.72 -11.41
CA VAL A 677 16.85 -10.77 -11.41
C VAL A 677 17.70 -10.64 -10.15
N ILE A 678 17.76 -11.70 -9.38
CA ILE A 678 18.61 -11.79 -8.19
C ILE A 678 19.74 -12.75 -8.48
N ASP A 679 20.96 -12.30 -8.25
CA ASP A 679 22.13 -13.14 -8.18
C ASP A 679 22.45 -13.43 -6.71
N ASN A 680 21.95 -14.56 -6.22
CA ASN A 680 22.22 -14.98 -4.85
C ASN A 680 23.48 -15.87 -4.81
N PRO A 681 24.61 -15.33 -4.36
CA PRO A 681 25.89 -16.06 -4.40
C PRO A 681 25.95 -17.28 -3.45
N PHE A 682 24.90 -17.50 -2.63
CA PHE A 682 24.79 -18.63 -1.70
C PHE A 682 23.89 -19.74 -2.18
N GLY A 683 23.09 -19.46 -3.18
CA GLY A 683 22.19 -20.44 -3.71
C GLY A 683 22.91 -21.64 -4.28
N ASN A 684 22.24 -22.75 -4.35
CA ASN A 684 22.54 -23.81 -5.27
C ASN A 684 22.81 -23.18 -6.67
N PRO A 685 23.67 -23.71 -7.55
CA PRO A 685 23.77 -23.19 -8.93
C PRO A 685 22.43 -22.99 -9.65
N ALA A 686 21.39 -23.68 -9.20
CA ALA A 686 19.99 -23.42 -9.60
C ALA A 686 19.42 -22.08 -9.13
N ASP A 687 20.09 -21.41 -8.18
CA ASP A 687 19.60 -20.16 -7.58
C ASP A 687 20.22 -18.89 -8.21
N HIS A 688 21.11 -19.05 -9.22
CA HIS A 688 21.66 -17.92 -9.96
C HIS A 688 20.74 -17.46 -11.08
N GLY A 689 20.57 -16.16 -11.22
CA GLY A 689 19.74 -15.55 -12.27
C GLY A 689 18.23 -15.63 -12.02
N GLN A 690 17.84 -15.73 -10.78
CA GLN A 690 16.44 -15.92 -10.37
C GLN A 690 15.63 -14.62 -10.48
N ILE A 691 14.34 -14.78 -10.77
CA ILE A 691 13.40 -13.68 -10.88
C ILE A 691 12.58 -13.62 -9.60
N THR A 692 12.70 -12.50 -8.89
CA THR A 692 11.79 -12.16 -7.78
C THR A 692 10.64 -11.37 -8.32
N TRP A 693 9.42 -11.73 -7.93
CA TRP A 693 8.20 -11.02 -8.27
C TRP A 693 7.71 -10.24 -7.07
N ARG A 694 7.43 -8.97 -7.27
CA ARG A 694 6.81 -8.11 -6.27
C ARG A 694 5.93 -7.07 -6.92
N VAL A 695 4.98 -6.55 -6.15
CA VAL A 695 4.13 -5.45 -6.56
C VAL A 695 4.37 -4.25 -5.65
N ARG A 696 4.21 -3.07 -6.23
CA ARG A 696 4.17 -1.82 -5.49
C ARG A 696 2.73 -1.29 -5.53
N PRO A 697 1.87 -1.70 -4.57
CA PRO A 697 0.42 -1.49 -4.68
C PRO A 697 0.06 -0.03 -4.92
N ARG A 698 0.75 0.88 -4.25
CA ARG A 698 0.48 2.30 -4.35
C ARG A 698 0.78 2.85 -5.76
N THR A 699 1.91 2.47 -6.33
CA THR A 699 2.28 2.87 -7.69
C THR A 699 1.35 2.23 -8.72
N HIS A 700 1.03 0.95 -8.55
CA HIS A 700 0.17 0.22 -9.49
C HIS A 700 -1.29 0.65 -9.43
N LEU A 701 -1.84 0.95 -8.25
CA LEU A 701 -3.21 1.44 -8.09
C LEU A 701 -3.38 2.87 -8.59
N ASN A 702 -2.35 3.71 -8.44
CA ASN A 702 -2.29 5.06 -8.96
C ASN A 702 -1.60 5.14 -10.33
N ALA A 703 -1.54 4.03 -11.06
CA ALA A 703 -0.71 3.91 -12.24
C ALA A 703 -0.98 5.03 -13.26
N PRO A 704 0.06 5.62 -13.84
CA PRO A 704 0.00 6.76 -14.75
C PRO A 704 -0.56 6.40 -16.14
N ARG A 705 -1.38 5.36 -16.22
CA ARG A 705 -1.94 4.82 -17.47
C ARG A 705 -2.93 5.77 -18.10
N MET A 706 -3.79 6.34 -17.26
CA MET A 706 -4.75 7.36 -17.70
C MET A 706 -4.01 8.65 -18.08
N GLN A 707 -2.95 9.01 -17.36
CA GLN A 707 -2.15 10.21 -17.60
C GLN A 707 -1.53 10.19 -18.99
N ALA A 708 -0.89 9.11 -19.39
CA ALA A 708 -0.23 9.00 -20.69
C ALA A 708 -1.19 9.23 -21.87
N ALA A 709 -2.38 8.66 -21.82
CA ALA A 709 -3.40 8.86 -22.85
C ALA A 709 -4.02 10.27 -22.77
N ALA A 710 -4.25 10.79 -21.56
CA ALA A 710 -4.78 12.13 -21.33
C ALA A 710 -3.82 13.22 -21.86
N GLU A 711 -2.53 13.11 -21.56
CA GLU A 711 -1.48 14.01 -22.03
C GLU A 711 -1.36 13.98 -23.56
N ALA A 712 -1.37 12.78 -24.15
CA ALA A 712 -1.31 12.62 -25.59
C ALA A 712 -2.53 13.22 -26.30
N LEU A 713 -3.75 13.07 -25.77
CA LEU A 713 -4.94 13.72 -26.30
C LEU A 713 -4.89 15.25 -26.14
N THR A 714 -4.41 15.72 -24.99
CA THR A 714 -4.24 17.16 -24.73
C THR A 714 -3.29 17.81 -25.74
N SER A 715 -2.15 17.15 -26.02
CA SER A 715 -1.20 17.64 -27.04
C SER A 715 -1.78 17.66 -28.46
N CYS A 716 -2.84 16.88 -28.69
CA CYS A 716 -3.60 16.88 -29.97
C CYS A 716 -4.82 17.79 -29.94
N ALA A 717 -5.02 18.60 -28.88
CA ALA A 717 -6.18 19.49 -28.70
C ALA A 717 -7.54 18.74 -28.76
N VAL A 718 -7.61 17.54 -28.19
CA VAL A 718 -8.82 16.72 -28.08
C VAL A 718 -9.33 16.74 -26.65
N SER A 719 -10.54 17.25 -26.44
CA SER A 719 -11.24 17.15 -25.15
C SER A 719 -11.69 15.72 -24.89
N PHE A 720 -11.84 15.33 -23.63
CA PHE A 720 -12.24 13.97 -23.30
C PHE A 720 -12.91 13.87 -21.94
N ASP A 721 -13.75 12.86 -21.81
CA ASP A 721 -14.29 12.31 -20.56
C ASP A 721 -13.58 10.98 -20.28
N SER A 722 -13.72 10.44 -19.07
CA SER A 722 -13.15 9.12 -18.76
C SER A 722 -13.94 8.30 -17.78
N CYS A 723 -13.70 7.00 -17.81
CA CYS A 723 -14.28 6.00 -16.91
C CYS A 723 -13.41 4.73 -16.87
N ASN A 724 -13.83 3.73 -16.06
CA ASN A 724 -13.28 2.38 -16.18
C ASN A 724 -14.19 1.48 -17.06
N SER A 725 -13.71 0.29 -17.42
CA SER A 725 -14.46 -0.63 -18.29
C SER A 725 -15.75 -1.17 -17.64
N ARG A 726 -15.80 -1.30 -16.31
CA ARG A 726 -17.02 -1.75 -15.62
C ARG A 726 -18.15 -0.75 -15.76
N SER A 727 -17.83 0.57 -15.66
CA SER A 727 -18.81 1.64 -15.86
C SER A 727 -19.49 1.58 -17.22
N VAL A 728 -18.77 1.13 -18.27
CA VAL A 728 -19.36 0.87 -19.60
C VAL A 728 -20.25 -0.36 -19.58
N GLY A 729 -19.76 -1.46 -19.01
CA GLY A 729 -20.52 -2.72 -18.93
C GLY A 729 -21.83 -2.59 -18.17
N GLU A 730 -21.86 -1.72 -17.14
CA GLU A 730 -23.05 -1.45 -16.31
C GLU A 730 -23.93 -0.33 -16.87
N GLY A 731 -23.57 0.26 -18.02
CA GLY A 731 -24.39 1.26 -18.69
C GLY A 731 -24.36 2.67 -18.05
N GLN A 732 -23.39 2.94 -17.16
CA GLN A 732 -23.21 4.27 -16.55
C GLN A 732 -22.76 5.30 -17.58
N ILE A 733 -22.06 4.85 -18.64
CA ILE A 733 -21.63 5.66 -19.77
C ILE A 733 -21.82 4.87 -21.07
N ARG A 734 -22.24 5.56 -22.12
CA ARG A 734 -22.52 4.94 -23.42
C ARG A 734 -21.43 5.28 -24.41
N LEU A 735 -20.89 4.28 -25.10
CA LEU A 735 -19.86 4.48 -26.14
C LEU A 735 -20.38 5.38 -27.27
N ASN A 736 -21.66 5.22 -27.66
CA ASN A 736 -22.27 5.95 -28.78
C ASN A 736 -22.44 7.47 -28.54
N ASP A 737 -22.23 7.95 -27.30
CA ASP A 737 -22.22 9.38 -27.00
C ASP A 737 -20.89 10.05 -27.43
N TYR A 738 -19.91 9.25 -27.90
CA TYR A 738 -18.56 9.71 -28.24
C TYR A 738 -18.16 9.31 -29.65
N PRO A 739 -17.65 10.25 -30.46
CA PRO A 739 -17.15 9.92 -31.80
C PRO A 739 -15.85 9.10 -31.78
N LEU A 740 -15.12 9.12 -30.67
CA LEU A 740 -13.86 8.42 -30.47
C LEU A 740 -13.81 7.78 -29.09
N VAL A 741 -13.41 6.53 -29.04
CA VAL A 741 -13.15 5.78 -27.79
C VAL A 741 -11.70 5.30 -27.80
N ILE A 742 -10.99 5.55 -26.71
CA ILE A 742 -9.65 5.02 -26.45
C ILE A 742 -9.76 4.08 -25.25
N TRP A 743 -9.53 2.81 -25.48
CA TRP A 743 -9.68 1.76 -24.48
C TRP A 743 -8.33 1.11 -24.19
N SER A 744 -7.75 1.42 -23.05
CA SER A 744 -6.46 0.88 -22.61
C SER A 744 -6.71 -0.26 -21.63
N VAL A 745 -6.39 -1.49 -22.03
CA VAL A 745 -6.51 -2.67 -21.14
C VAL A 745 -5.21 -3.00 -20.41
N GLY A 746 -4.13 -2.27 -20.69
CA GLY A 746 -2.84 -2.48 -20.08
C GLY A 746 -2.31 -3.90 -20.27
N ARG A 747 -1.66 -4.45 -19.26
CA ARG A 747 -1.24 -5.85 -19.22
C ARG A 747 -2.01 -6.57 -18.12
N GLN A 748 -2.83 -7.53 -18.47
CA GLN A 748 -3.65 -8.31 -17.54
C GLN A 748 -3.53 -9.80 -17.84
N ASN A 749 -3.84 -10.64 -16.85
CA ASN A 749 -3.88 -12.08 -17.06
C ASN A 749 -5.02 -12.46 -18.01
N PRO A 750 -4.76 -13.22 -19.08
CA PRO A 750 -5.79 -13.65 -20.03
C PRO A 750 -6.96 -14.41 -19.37
N ARG A 751 -6.74 -15.07 -18.25
CA ARG A 751 -7.79 -15.79 -17.49
C ARG A 751 -8.90 -14.89 -16.93
N ASN A 752 -8.61 -13.61 -16.74
CA ASN A 752 -9.51 -12.69 -16.04
C ASN A 752 -10.60 -12.09 -16.95
N GLY A 753 -10.72 -12.55 -18.20
CA GLY A 753 -11.73 -12.03 -19.13
C GLY A 753 -11.57 -10.54 -19.39
N ILE A 754 -10.47 -10.13 -20.04
CA ILE A 754 -10.08 -8.73 -20.26
C ILE A 754 -11.20 -7.88 -20.88
N LEU A 755 -11.95 -8.45 -21.84
CA LEU A 755 -13.19 -7.90 -22.37
C LEU A 755 -14.27 -8.99 -22.32
N THR A 756 -15.27 -8.78 -21.50
CA THR A 756 -16.38 -9.73 -21.37
C THR A 756 -17.23 -9.78 -22.64
N THR A 757 -17.94 -10.87 -22.89
CA THR A 757 -18.85 -11.00 -24.05
C THR A 757 -19.86 -9.85 -24.16
N PRO A 758 -20.50 -9.36 -23.06
CA PRO A 758 -21.34 -8.17 -23.13
C PRO A 758 -20.58 -6.91 -23.59
N THR A 759 -19.35 -6.72 -23.09
CA THR A 759 -18.51 -5.58 -23.47
C THR A 759 -18.12 -5.66 -24.96
N GLN A 760 -17.77 -6.84 -25.47
CA GLN A 760 -17.48 -7.07 -26.88
C GLN A 760 -18.69 -6.73 -27.77
N ALA A 761 -19.91 -7.08 -27.31
CA ALA A 761 -21.14 -6.73 -28.02
C ALA A 761 -21.35 -5.19 -28.09
N LEU A 762 -21.10 -4.46 -27.00
CA LEU A 762 -21.16 -3.00 -26.95
C LEU A 762 -20.15 -2.36 -27.93
N ILE A 763 -18.92 -2.86 -27.97
CA ILE A 763 -17.90 -2.40 -28.92
C ILE A 763 -18.32 -2.70 -30.36
N ALA A 764 -18.87 -3.88 -30.62
CA ALA A 764 -19.33 -4.26 -31.95
C ALA A 764 -20.49 -3.36 -32.45
N ASP A 765 -21.42 -3.04 -31.57
CA ASP A 765 -22.52 -2.09 -31.86
C ASP A 765 -22.01 -0.68 -32.12
N TYR A 766 -21.07 -0.20 -31.31
CA TYR A 766 -20.43 1.09 -31.47
C TYR A 766 -19.74 1.22 -32.85
N LEU A 767 -18.93 0.21 -33.23
CA LEU A 767 -18.24 0.20 -34.51
C LEU A 767 -19.22 0.09 -35.70
N ARG A 768 -20.31 -0.70 -35.56
CA ARG A 768 -21.35 -0.77 -36.60
C ARG A 768 -22.07 0.54 -36.85
N GLN A 769 -22.18 1.39 -35.85
CA GLN A 769 -22.76 2.72 -35.93
C GLN A 769 -21.75 3.81 -36.39
N GLY A 770 -20.54 3.40 -36.79
CA GLY A 770 -19.52 4.30 -37.34
C GLY A 770 -18.62 4.91 -36.27
N GLY A 771 -18.67 4.44 -35.06
CA GLY A 771 -17.77 4.84 -33.97
C GLY A 771 -16.30 4.53 -34.30
N LYS A 772 -15.38 5.27 -33.71
CA LYS A 772 -13.94 5.13 -33.90
C LYS A 772 -13.28 4.63 -32.62
N LEU A 773 -12.49 3.55 -32.72
CA LEU A 773 -11.92 2.87 -31.56
C LEU A 773 -10.41 2.78 -31.64
N VAL A 774 -9.72 3.15 -30.57
CA VAL A 774 -8.34 2.74 -30.30
C VAL A 774 -8.37 1.75 -29.15
N LEU A 775 -8.03 0.50 -29.43
CA LEU A 775 -7.97 -0.57 -28.45
C LEU A 775 -6.49 -0.96 -28.26
N ASN A 776 -5.97 -0.89 -27.03
CA ASN A 776 -4.56 -1.15 -26.79
C ASN A 776 -4.33 -1.96 -25.51
N GLY A 777 -3.27 -2.75 -25.51
CA GLY A 777 -2.81 -3.52 -24.35
C GLY A 777 -2.14 -4.84 -24.71
N ALA A 778 -1.46 -5.42 -23.76
CA ALA A 778 -0.86 -6.74 -23.85
C ALA A 778 -1.86 -7.84 -23.44
N HIS A 779 -1.67 -9.06 -23.94
CA HIS A 779 -2.46 -10.26 -23.67
C HIS A 779 -3.92 -10.23 -24.13
N LEU A 780 -4.39 -9.18 -24.78
CA LEU A 780 -5.76 -9.08 -25.24
C LEU A 780 -6.06 -10.07 -26.38
N ALA A 781 -5.18 -10.15 -27.38
CA ALA A 781 -5.33 -11.11 -28.44
C ALA A 781 -5.10 -12.55 -27.97
N ALA A 782 -4.18 -12.76 -27.05
CA ALA A 782 -3.97 -14.05 -26.40
C ALA A 782 -5.22 -14.53 -25.65
N ALA A 783 -5.90 -13.62 -24.94
CA ALA A 783 -7.15 -13.94 -24.23
C ALA A 783 -8.29 -14.35 -25.16
N MET A 784 -8.33 -13.78 -26.38
CA MET A 784 -9.43 -13.97 -27.33
C MET A 784 -9.21 -15.08 -28.35
N ASP A 785 -7.97 -15.41 -28.66
CA ASP A 785 -7.65 -16.38 -29.76
C ASP A 785 -6.47 -17.30 -29.40
N GLY A 786 -5.86 -17.12 -28.25
CA GLY A 786 -4.71 -17.91 -27.83
C GLY A 786 -5.09 -19.29 -27.33
N ALA A 787 -4.34 -20.32 -27.76
CA ALA A 787 -4.37 -21.64 -27.15
C ALA A 787 -3.35 -21.67 -25.97
N SER A 788 -3.65 -21.01 -24.89
CA SER A 788 -2.86 -21.12 -23.65
C SER A 788 -3.49 -22.15 -22.73
N PRO A 789 -2.72 -22.97 -21.99
CA PRO A 789 -3.25 -23.79 -20.90
C PRO A 789 -4.02 -22.97 -19.87
N GLN A 790 -3.84 -21.66 -19.94
CA GLN A 790 -4.35 -20.69 -18.97
C GLN A 790 -5.60 -19.93 -19.44
N SER A 791 -5.93 -19.96 -20.73
CA SER A 791 -7.12 -19.32 -21.28
C SER A 791 -7.71 -20.21 -22.36
N VAL A 792 -9.00 -20.51 -22.24
CA VAL A 792 -9.78 -21.18 -23.31
C VAL A 792 -10.76 -20.13 -23.84
N PRO A 793 -10.40 -19.43 -24.94
CA PRO A 793 -11.28 -18.42 -25.53
C PRO A 793 -12.60 -19.05 -25.95
N SER A 794 -13.69 -18.34 -25.73
CA SER A 794 -15.02 -18.71 -26.26
C SER A 794 -15.08 -18.57 -27.78
N ASN A 795 -16.16 -19.03 -28.39
CA ASN A 795 -16.39 -18.78 -29.80
C ASN A 795 -16.64 -17.29 -30.07
N GLU A 796 -17.30 -16.60 -29.15
CA GLU A 796 -17.58 -15.17 -29.20
C GLU A 796 -16.28 -14.37 -29.18
N ASP A 797 -15.31 -14.74 -28.33
CA ASP A 797 -13.98 -14.10 -28.28
C ASP A 797 -13.25 -14.22 -29.61
N ARG A 798 -13.24 -15.42 -30.21
CA ARG A 798 -12.64 -15.66 -31.54
C ARG A 798 -13.35 -14.91 -32.66
N LEU A 799 -14.69 -14.82 -32.62
CA LEU A 799 -15.46 -14.06 -33.59
C LEU A 799 -15.16 -12.56 -33.49
N PHE A 800 -15.06 -12.03 -32.25
CA PHE A 800 -14.70 -10.63 -32.01
C PHE A 800 -13.32 -10.30 -32.60
N LEU A 801 -12.29 -11.07 -32.27
CA LEU A 801 -10.94 -10.79 -32.78
C LEU A 801 -10.81 -11.05 -34.27
N ARG A 802 -11.27 -12.23 -34.76
CA ARG A 802 -11.01 -12.65 -36.15
C ARG A 802 -11.96 -12.05 -37.17
N GLN A 803 -13.25 -11.94 -36.84
CA GLN A 803 -14.25 -11.46 -37.83
C GLN A 803 -14.48 -9.94 -37.71
N LEU A 804 -14.61 -9.41 -36.46
CA LEU A 804 -14.85 -7.99 -36.28
C LEU A 804 -13.57 -7.18 -36.47
N LEU A 805 -12.49 -7.55 -35.76
CA LEU A 805 -11.21 -6.84 -35.85
C LEU A 805 -10.28 -7.37 -36.93
N GLY A 806 -10.61 -8.45 -37.61
CA GLY A 806 -9.77 -9.02 -38.68
C GLY A 806 -8.34 -9.35 -38.25
N LEU A 807 -8.15 -9.78 -37.01
CA LEU A 807 -6.86 -10.10 -36.42
C LEU A 807 -6.81 -11.57 -35.97
N ALA A 808 -5.61 -12.16 -35.96
CA ALA A 808 -5.35 -13.45 -35.38
C ALA A 808 -4.16 -13.36 -34.43
N TYR A 809 -4.27 -14.02 -33.29
CA TYR A 809 -3.14 -14.19 -32.40
C TYR A 809 -2.08 -15.10 -33.04
N ARG A 810 -0.80 -14.72 -32.96
CA ARG A 810 0.34 -15.42 -33.57
C ARG A 810 1.39 -15.87 -32.55
N GLY A 811 1.29 -15.45 -31.31
CA GLY A 811 2.22 -15.76 -30.23
C GLY A 811 2.52 -14.55 -29.37
N MET A 812 3.50 -14.70 -28.52
CA MET A 812 3.96 -13.61 -27.63
C MET A 812 5.37 -13.13 -28.01
N ASN A 813 5.55 -11.82 -27.99
CA ASN A 813 6.87 -11.20 -28.01
C ASN A 813 7.42 -11.14 -26.58
N VAL A 814 8.50 -11.84 -26.34
CA VAL A 814 9.19 -11.89 -25.04
C VAL A 814 10.60 -11.27 -25.09
N GLN A 815 11.02 -10.74 -26.26
CA GLN A 815 12.41 -10.39 -26.51
C GLN A 815 12.63 -8.94 -26.89
N SER A 816 11.76 -8.36 -27.75
CA SER A 816 12.03 -7.06 -28.32
C SER A 816 11.13 -5.98 -27.73
N ARG A 817 11.76 -4.94 -27.21
CA ARG A 817 11.07 -3.72 -26.80
C ARG A 817 11.01 -2.66 -27.91
N VAL A 818 11.74 -2.87 -29.02
CA VAL A 818 11.78 -1.89 -30.11
C VAL A 818 10.62 -2.11 -31.08
N VAL A 819 9.89 -1.05 -31.35
CA VAL A 819 8.72 -1.00 -32.24
C VAL A 819 9.01 -0.04 -33.39
N SER A 820 8.83 -0.52 -34.62
CA SER A 820 9.04 0.26 -35.85
C SER A 820 7.75 0.36 -36.66
N PRO A 821 7.49 1.49 -37.34
CA PRO A 821 6.36 1.60 -38.24
C PRO A 821 6.56 0.74 -39.49
N VAL A 822 5.45 0.28 -40.09
CA VAL A 822 5.47 -0.43 -41.35
C VAL A 822 5.66 0.58 -42.48
N PRO A 823 6.69 0.43 -43.36
CA PRO A 823 6.88 1.32 -44.53
C PRO A 823 5.65 1.35 -45.44
N GLY A 824 5.20 2.53 -45.80
CA GLY A 824 3.97 2.73 -46.61
C GLY A 824 2.68 2.49 -45.84
N GLY A 825 2.75 2.16 -44.55
CA GLY A 825 1.59 2.01 -43.67
C GLY A 825 1.06 3.36 -43.14
N VAL A 826 -0.10 3.30 -42.49
CA VAL A 826 -0.79 4.53 -42.00
C VAL A 826 -0.05 5.23 -40.85
N LEU A 827 0.84 4.56 -40.17
CA LEU A 827 1.69 5.12 -39.12
C LEU A 827 3.17 5.31 -39.55
N GLN A 828 3.46 5.35 -40.86
CA GLN A 828 4.85 5.40 -41.38
C GLN A 828 5.66 6.62 -40.89
N ASN A 829 5.00 7.68 -40.46
CA ASN A 829 5.63 8.89 -39.96
C ASN A 829 5.95 8.87 -38.46
N VAL A 830 5.49 7.83 -37.73
CA VAL A 830 5.83 7.65 -36.34
C VAL A 830 7.29 7.19 -36.24
N PRO A 831 8.14 7.79 -35.43
CA PRO A 831 9.53 7.32 -35.29
C PRO A 831 9.57 5.89 -34.68
N GLU A 832 10.67 5.18 -34.94
CA GLU A 832 10.97 3.95 -34.19
C GLU A 832 11.11 4.30 -32.69
N PHE A 833 10.51 3.52 -31.82
CA PHE A 833 10.55 3.76 -30.39
C PHE A 833 10.76 2.47 -29.59
N THR A 834 11.17 2.63 -28.33
CA THR A 834 11.34 1.54 -27.39
C THR A 834 10.17 1.53 -26.38
N LEU A 835 9.60 0.35 -26.15
CA LEU A 835 8.62 0.17 -25.06
C LEU A 835 9.35 0.32 -23.71
N THR A 836 8.92 1.30 -22.95
CA THR A 836 9.43 1.60 -21.61
C THR A 836 8.60 0.88 -20.54
N GLY A 837 9.19 0.62 -19.40
CA GLY A 837 8.50 -0.01 -18.27
C GLY A 837 9.28 0.19 -16.98
N ASN A 838 8.70 -0.16 -15.87
CA ASN A 838 9.25 -0.20 -14.51
C ASN A 838 9.75 1.13 -13.90
N GLU A 839 10.45 1.99 -14.66
CA GLU A 839 11.00 3.24 -14.12
C GLU A 839 9.92 4.24 -13.67
N GLN A 840 8.69 4.07 -14.17
CA GLN A 840 7.54 4.95 -13.89
C GLN A 840 6.37 4.21 -13.21
N GLY A 841 6.56 2.98 -12.76
CA GLY A 841 5.48 2.17 -12.19
C GLY A 841 4.44 1.67 -13.19
N LEU A 842 4.78 1.68 -14.48
CA LEU A 842 3.90 1.20 -15.56
C LEU A 842 3.87 -0.33 -15.69
N GLY A 843 4.77 -1.03 -15.02
CA GLY A 843 5.01 -2.45 -15.19
C GLY A 843 5.81 -2.78 -16.46
N ASP A 844 6.26 -4.02 -16.56
CA ASP A 844 6.98 -4.49 -17.76
C ASP A 844 6.01 -4.60 -18.94
N PRO A 845 6.27 -3.99 -20.11
CA PRO A 845 5.45 -4.14 -21.30
C PRO A 845 5.52 -5.55 -21.90
N LEU A 846 6.49 -6.37 -21.50
CA LEU A 846 6.67 -7.73 -22.01
C LEU A 846 6.26 -8.79 -20.98
N PRO A 847 5.74 -9.94 -21.42
CA PRO A 847 5.44 -10.27 -22.82
C PRO A 847 4.24 -9.49 -23.37
N SER A 848 4.26 -9.19 -24.66
CA SER A 848 3.17 -8.55 -25.42
C SER A 848 2.67 -9.47 -26.53
N ASP A 849 1.43 -9.25 -26.98
CA ASP A 849 0.87 -10.05 -28.07
C ASP A 849 1.57 -9.80 -29.41
N VAL A 850 1.67 -10.85 -30.22
CA VAL A 850 1.97 -10.78 -31.65
C VAL A 850 0.69 -11.11 -32.39
N VAL A 851 0.25 -10.20 -33.24
CA VAL A 851 -0.95 -10.39 -34.06
C VAL A 851 -0.64 -10.42 -35.54
N GLY A 852 -1.47 -11.07 -36.33
CA GLY A 852 -1.40 -11.06 -37.79
C GLY A 852 -2.69 -10.52 -38.36
N ALA A 853 -2.60 -9.71 -39.39
CA ALA A 853 -3.73 -9.19 -40.14
C ALA A 853 -4.43 -10.31 -40.90
N LEU A 854 -5.75 -10.36 -40.83
CA LEU A 854 -6.64 -11.16 -41.67
C LEU A 854 -7.34 -10.27 -42.70
N GLY A 855 -8.00 -10.87 -43.71
CA GLY A 855 -8.57 -10.13 -44.83
C GLY A 855 -9.35 -8.87 -44.44
N GLY A 856 -8.90 -7.71 -44.92
CA GLY A 856 -9.50 -6.39 -44.67
C GLY A 856 -8.78 -5.54 -43.58
N SER A 857 -7.89 -6.11 -42.80
CA SER A 857 -7.00 -5.39 -41.87
C SER A 857 -5.59 -5.23 -42.44
N GLY A 858 -4.83 -4.29 -41.94
CA GLY A 858 -3.44 -4.01 -42.33
C GLY A 858 -2.50 -3.89 -41.16
N GLU A 859 -1.24 -4.28 -41.35
CA GLU A 859 -0.19 -4.14 -40.36
C GLU A 859 0.27 -2.67 -40.30
N VAL A 860 0.43 -2.12 -39.11
CA VAL A 860 0.82 -0.70 -38.91
C VAL A 860 2.14 -0.54 -38.18
N LEU A 861 2.45 -1.41 -37.21
CA LEU A 861 3.66 -1.41 -36.39
C LEU A 861 4.23 -2.83 -36.30
N ARG A 862 5.54 -2.96 -36.10
CA ARG A 862 6.24 -4.25 -35.97
C ARG A 862 7.26 -4.19 -34.85
N TYR A 863 7.38 -5.32 -34.12
CA TYR A 863 8.51 -5.52 -33.20
C TYR A 863 9.77 -5.81 -34.02
N LYS A 864 10.87 -5.16 -33.66
CA LYS A 864 12.18 -5.37 -34.30
C LYS A 864 12.91 -6.52 -33.59
N VAL A 865 12.84 -7.69 -34.19
CA VAL A 865 13.49 -8.90 -33.67
C VAL A 865 14.80 -9.13 -34.42
N ALA A 866 15.90 -9.32 -33.72
CA ALA A 866 17.21 -9.56 -34.34
C ALA A 866 17.21 -10.91 -35.12
N GLY A 867 17.63 -10.86 -36.40
CA GLY A 867 17.83 -12.04 -37.24
C GLY A 867 16.55 -12.67 -37.84
N ALA A 868 15.38 -12.10 -37.66
CA ALA A 868 14.13 -12.62 -38.21
C ALA A 868 13.67 -11.81 -39.42
N SER A 869 13.39 -12.50 -40.55
CA SER A 869 12.73 -11.93 -41.72
C SER A 869 11.20 -11.75 -41.53
N ALA A 870 10.63 -12.37 -40.50
CA ALA A 870 9.20 -12.25 -40.18
C ALA A 870 9.07 -11.29 -38.98
N ALA A 871 8.60 -10.09 -39.25
CA ALA A 871 8.32 -9.12 -38.20
C ALA A 871 7.07 -9.55 -37.42
N ALA A 872 7.21 -9.54 -36.11
CA ALA A 872 6.08 -9.67 -35.21
C ALA A 872 5.21 -8.40 -35.34
N VAL A 873 3.93 -8.56 -35.66
CA VAL A 873 3.02 -7.43 -35.88
C VAL A 873 2.55 -6.90 -34.52
N ALA A 874 2.84 -5.64 -34.27
CA ALA A 874 2.48 -4.96 -33.03
C ALA A 874 1.12 -4.24 -33.11
N GLY A 875 0.47 -4.22 -34.29
CA GLY A 875 -0.84 -3.63 -34.49
C GLY A 875 -1.41 -3.84 -35.88
N GLY A 876 -2.70 -3.76 -36.02
CA GLY A 876 -3.41 -3.91 -37.28
C GLY A 876 -4.54 -2.91 -37.44
N SER A 877 -4.94 -2.63 -38.64
CA SER A 877 -6.03 -1.72 -38.96
C SER A 877 -7.00 -2.34 -39.96
N THR A 878 -8.15 -2.14 -39.91
CA THR A 878 -9.31 -1.44 -40.47
C THR A 878 -10.11 -2.18 -41.51
N ASN A 879 -11.42 -2.13 -41.34
CA ASN A 879 -12.35 -2.32 -42.46
C ASN A 879 -13.17 -1.04 -42.62
N ARG A 880 -13.07 -0.37 -43.81
CA ARG A 880 -13.78 0.86 -44.14
C ARG A 880 -15.32 0.71 -44.19
N ARG A 881 -15.86 -0.48 -44.01
CA ARG A 881 -17.31 -0.75 -44.04
C ARG A 881 -17.99 -0.71 -42.67
N THR A 882 -17.25 -0.82 -41.55
CA THR A 882 -17.80 -1.03 -40.22
C THR A 882 -17.30 -0.07 -39.14
N GLY A 883 -16.78 1.11 -39.52
CA GLY A 883 -16.11 2.03 -38.61
C GLY A 883 -14.60 1.81 -38.56
N ASN A 884 -13.87 2.87 -38.25
CA ASN A 884 -12.42 2.82 -38.21
C ASN A 884 -11.94 2.45 -36.79
N TRP A 885 -11.03 1.50 -36.72
CA TRP A 885 -10.41 1.13 -35.44
C TRP A 885 -8.89 0.96 -35.60
N MET A 886 -8.19 1.12 -34.50
CA MET A 886 -6.77 0.84 -34.36
C MET A 886 -6.57 -0.11 -33.18
N PHE A 887 -5.79 -1.17 -33.39
CA PHE A 887 -5.40 -2.11 -32.33
C PHE A 887 -3.88 -2.02 -32.15
N LEU A 888 -3.43 -1.76 -30.91
CA LEU A 888 -2.03 -1.81 -30.52
C LEU A 888 -1.85 -3.01 -29.58
N ALA A 889 -0.99 -3.93 -29.95
CA ALA A 889 -0.76 -5.18 -29.21
C ALA A 889 0.18 -5.02 -27.98
N PHE A 890 0.32 -3.80 -27.53
CA PHE A 890 1.07 -3.38 -26.34
C PHE A 890 0.32 -2.24 -25.64
N PRO A 891 0.56 -2.01 -24.33
CA PRO A 891 -0.05 -0.89 -23.64
C PRO A 891 0.47 0.44 -24.20
N PHE A 892 -0.42 1.37 -24.52
CA PHE A 892 -0.08 2.69 -25.09
C PHE A 892 0.84 3.50 -24.17
N GLU A 893 0.62 3.41 -22.88
CA GLU A 893 1.40 4.07 -21.85
C GLU A 893 2.89 3.69 -21.86
N ASN A 894 3.23 2.51 -22.37
CA ASN A 894 4.61 2.04 -22.49
C ASN A 894 5.31 2.50 -23.80
N ALA A 895 4.62 3.21 -24.69
CA ALA A 895 5.21 3.66 -25.97
C ALA A 895 6.16 4.85 -25.79
N GLY A 896 7.45 4.57 -25.65
CA GLY A 896 8.51 5.58 -25.60
C GLY A 896 8.31 6.64 -24.50
N ASP A 897 8.71 7.86 -24.83
CA ASP A 897 8.53 9.06 -24.00
C ASP A 897 7.22 9.81 -24.33
N GLU A 898 6.97 10.92 -23.64
CA GLU A 898 5.79 11.77 -23.83
C GLU A 898 5.67 12.28 -25.29
N ILE A 899 6.79 12.67 -25.90
CA ILE A 899 6.83 13.18 -27.29
C ILE A 899 6.41 12.06 -28.24
N THR A 900 6.95 10.87 -28.07
CA THR A 900 6.63 9.69 -28.88
C THR A 900 5.15 9.33 -28.77
N ARG A 901 4.59 9.32 -27.55
CA ARG A 901 3.16 9.07 -27.33
C ARG A 901 2.26 10.11 -27.99
N ALA A 902 2.65 11.39 -27.93
CA ALA A 902 1.93 12.47 -28.59
C ALA A 902 1.94 12.32 -30.13
N GLU A 903 3.07 11.96 -30.74
CA GLU A 903 3.21 11.71 -32.17
C GLU A 903 2.45 10.48 -32.64
N LEU A 904 2.51 9.38 -31.86
CA LEU A 904 1.73 8.18 -32.11
C LEU A 904 0.22 8.49 -32.06
N MET A 905 -0.24 9.19 -31.03
CA MET A 905 -1.65 9.59 -30.90
C MET A 905 -2.09 10.48 -32.07
N ARG A 906 -1.29 11.48 -32.47
CA ARG A 906 -1.59 12.35 -33.60
C ARG A 906 -1.77 11.54 -34.87
N SER A 907 -0.85 10.64 -35.19
CA SER A 907 -0.91 9.80 -36.40
C SER A 907 -2.11 8.84 -36.36
N VAL A 908 -2.45 8.30 -35.21
CA VAL A 908 -3.66 7.47 -35.02
C VAL A 908 -4.92 8.30 -35.26
N LEU A 909 -4.99 9.50 -34.70
CA LEU A 909 -6.15 10.40 -34.89
C LEU A 909 -6.31 10.85 -36.35
N GLU A 910 -5.20 11.15 -37.05
CA GLU A 910 -5.21 11.46 -38.46
C GLU A 910 -5.76 10.32 -39.32
N TYR A 911 -5.37 9.10 -38.98
CA TYR A 911 -5.88 7.91 -39.68
C TYR A 911 -7.37 7.65 -39.40
N LEU A 912 -7.84 7.90 -38.18
CA LEU A 912 -9.23 7.68 -37.77
C LEU A 912 -10.18 8.82 -38.24
N ARG A 913 -9.65 9.94 -38.73
CA ARG A 913 -10.46 11.03 -39.33
C ARG A 913 -11.21 10.57 -40.56
#